data_f12e18d9ddf3427ef0a247e2ede9653d
#
_entry.id   f12e18d9ddf3427ef0a247e2ede9653d
#
_cell.length_a   1.000
_cell.length_b   1.000
_cell.length_c   1.000
_cell.angle_alpha   90.00
_cell.angle_beta   90.00
_cell.angle_gamma   90.00
#
_symmetry.space_group_name_H-M   'P 1'
#
loop_
_entity.id
_entity.type
_entity.pdbx_description
1 polymer ?
#
loop_
_entity_poly.entity_id
_entity_poly.type
_entity_poly.pdbx_seq_one_letter_code
_entity_poly.pdbx_strand_id
1 'polypeptide(L)'
;MNAASASFAALVSKLEYLPAADIERVRQAYRFSDESHLGQMRNSGEPYITHPIAVAAQCADWKLDAPALMAALLHDTMEDCGVTKIELIERFGSQVAELVDGLTKLDKLHFTTREENQAESFRKMLLAMARDVRVILIKLADRSHNMRTLTKVARGKWSRTSVETLEIYAPIAHRLGLNQVYRELQDLSFAHLHPWRHAALSKAVEKARSHRRDLIGRVQRELDAAFAASGLAVRIAGREKSVYSIYRKMDQKHLSFAKVTDIYGFRVIVPSQIDCYTALGILHQLYKPVPGRFKDHIAIAKLNGYQSLHTTLVGPAGVNVEFQLRTEAMHMVAESGVAAHWLYKANNPDAATSDRLGNQWLQSLLDIQRETGDAVEFWDHVKVDLFPDAVYVFTPKSQILSLPRGATVVDFAYAIHSDVGDRTMAARINGEQVPLRTELKNGDVVEVVTAPVSSPNPAWLGFVRTGRARSKIRHHLKTLAQSESESFGKRLLAQALRAEGIERFPEDDETHATVWERLLRFSGNRNRSELLVDIGLGKRIATMVAKRMVTLLAEETGERPDALLLTRERFGAVESLSQGVVVLDGSENASVSYASCCRPVPGDRIVGYLGRGEGLAVHMDSCQVANRLKHKDSERFITVDWSDDPVRTFETQVVVAVSNGTGVLARVTTALAGAEADIVHIDMGLDAAQAATDLRFVIAVRDRAHLDIVLRNLRRTSSVLRAERL
;
A
#
# COMPACT_ATOMS: atom_id res chain seq x y z
N MET A 1 -49.71 17.25 0.04
CA MET A 1 -48.71 16.18 -0.13
C MET A 1 -47.58 16.40 0.86
N ASN A 2 -47.24 15.42 1.65
CA ASN A 2 -46.09 15.50 2.60
C ASN A 2 -44.78 15.62 1.79
N ALA A 3 -43.80 16.36 2.26
CA ALA A 3 -42.51 16.58 1.57
C ALA A 3 -41.83 15.27 1.11
N ALA A 4 -41.96 14.20 1.90
CA ALA A 4 -41.48 12.88 1.57
C ALA A 4 -42.16 12.27 0.34
N SER A 5 -43.51 12.40 0.24
CA SER A 5 -44.28 11.89 -0.91
C SER A 5 -43.95 12.63 -2.22
N ALA A 6 -43.70 13.94 -2.15
CA ALA A 6 -43.27 14.73 -3.29
C ALA A 6 -41.84 14.33 -3.76
N SER A 7 -40.93 14.10 -2.80
CA SER A 7 -39.57 13.64 -3.09
C SER A 7 -39.56 12.24 -3.69
N PHE A 8 -40.41 11.32 -3.21
CA PHE A 8 -40.55 9.98 -3.79
C PHE A 8 -41.17 10.00 -5.19
N ALA A 9 -42.17 10.86 -5.46
CA ALA A 9 -42.70 11.04 -6.78
C ALA A 9 -41.66 11.52 -7.80
N ALA A 10 -40.77 12.44 -7.35
CA ALA A 10 -39.64 12.89 -8.16
C ALA A 10 -38.59 11.78 -8.38
N LEU A 11 -38.40 10.86 -7.43
CA LEU A 11 -37.55 9.67 -7.64
C LEU A 11 -38.17 8.78 -8.70
N VAL A 12 -39.49 8.46 -8.58
CA VAL A 12 -40.19 7.57 -9.55
C VAL A 12 -40.11 8.11 -10.97
N SER A 13 -40.21 9.41 -11.19
CA SER A 13 -40.05 10.01 -12.53
C SER A 13 -38.67 9.79 -13.15
N LYS A 14 -37.64 9.50 -12.36
CA LYS A 14 -36.31 9.15 -12.86
C LYS A 14 -36.14 7.67 -13.22
N LEU A 15 -37.10 6.81 -12.88
CA LEU A 15 -37.01 5.34 -13.01
C LEU A 15 -37.58 4.81 -14.33
N GLU A 16 -37.89 5.65 -15.33
CA GLU A 16 -38.44 5.26 -16.63
C GLU A 16 -37.57 4.22 -17.38
N TYR A 17 -36.29 4.07 -17.00
CA TYR A 17 -35.38 3.09 -17.58
C TYR A 17 -35.56 1.67 -17.02
N LEU A 18 -36.35 1.51 -15.95
CA LEU A 18 -36.63 0.21 -15.35
C LEU A 18 -37.96 -0.37 -15.82
N PRO A 19 -38.07 -1.71 -15.85
CA PRO A 19 -39.36 -2.37 -16.07
C PRO A 19 -40.39 -1.98 -14.98
N ALA A 20 -41.68 -1.94 -15.35
CA ALA A 20 -42.75 -1.58 -14.42
C ALA A 20 -42.78 -2.46 -13.16
N ALA A 21 -42.48 -3.76 -13.30
CA ALA A 21 -42.41 -4.68 -12.18
C ALA A 21 -41.32 -4.29 -11.18
N ASP A 22 -40.17 -3.83 -11.64
CA ASP A 22 -39.05 -3.40 -10.80
C ASP A 22 -39.35 -2.06 -10.12
N ILE A 23 -40.05 -1.15 -10.80
CA ILE A 23 -40.54 0.10 -10.19
C ILE A 23 -41.47 -0.20 -9.00
N GLU A 24 -42.34 -1.20 -9.11
CA GLU A 24 -43.23 -1.58 -8.03
C GLU A 24 -42.46 -2.21 -6.85
N ARG A 25 -41.42 -2.98 -7.10
CA ARG A 25 -40.51 -3.48 -6.03
C ARG A 25 -39.81 -2.33 -5.31
N VAL A 26 -39.35 -1.32 -6.03
CA VAL A 26 -38.76 -0.10 -5.43
C VAL A 26 -39.79 0.65 -4.57
N ARG A 27 -41.09 0.69 -5.02
CA ARG A 27 -42.17 1.26 -4.19
C ARG A 27 -42.40 0.49 -2.90
N GLN A 28 -42.32 -0.84 -2.94
CA GLN A 28 -42.45 -1.69 -1.75
C GLN A 28 -41.31 -1.43 -0.77
N ALA A 29 -40.04 -1.32 -1.27
CA ALA A 29 -38.89 -0.96 -0.44
C ALA A 29 -39.02 0.44 0.20
N TYR A 30 -39.55 1.41 -0.54
CA TYR A 30 -39.86 2.73 0.00
C TYR A 30 -40.89 2.67 1.14
N ARG A 31 -42.02 1.97 0.95
CA ARG A 31 -43.07 1.83 1.99
C ARG A 31 -42.49 1.18 3.24
N PHE A 32 -41.74 0.11 3.09
CA PHE A 32 -41.11 -0.58 4.20
C PHE A 32 -40.11 0.31 4.95
N SER A 33 -39.29 1.07 4.22
CA SER A 33 -38.35 2.02 4.83
C SER A 33 -39.07 3.16 5.56
N ASP A 34 -40.13 3.70 4.98
CA ASP A 34 -40.96 4.77 5.60
C ASP A 34 -41.62 4.30 6.89
N GLU A 35 -42.20 3.08 6.89
CA GLU A 35 -42.75 2.43 8.06
C GLU A 35 -41.69 2.16 9.14
N SER A 36 -40.52 1.69 8.76
CA SER A 36 -39.43 1.39 9.70
C SER A 36 -38.88 2.65 10.39
N HIS A 37 -38.80 3.77 9.67
CA HIS A 37 -38.32 5.07 10.18
C HIS A 37 -39.45 5.97 10.74
N LEU A 38 -40.64 5.40 10.97
CA LEU A 38 -41.80 6.19 11.42
C LEU A 38 -41.48 6.93 12.72
N GLY A 39 -41.71 8.26 12.73
CA GLY A 39 -41.45 9.12 13.88
C GLY A 39 -40.00 9.56 14.06
N GLN A 40 -39.06 9.06 13.23
CA GLN A 40 -37.69 9.54 13.24
C GLN A 40 -37.56 10.85 12.43
N MET A 41 -36.77 11.80 12.96
CA MET A 41 -36.55 13.11 12.35
C MET A 41 -35.05 13.35 12.19
N ARG A 42 -34.66 13.97 11.11
CA ARG A 42 -33.28 14.43 10.89
C ARG A 42 -32.98 15.70 11.73
N ASN A 43 -31.69 15.98 11.92
CA ASN A 43 -31.25 17.24 12.54
C ASN A 43 -31.71 18.50 11.75
N SER A 44 -32.14 18.35 10.51
CA SER A 44 -32.76 19.39 9.69
C SER A 44 -34.23 19.65 10.01
N GLY A 45 -34.88 18.79 10.83
CA GLY A 45 -36.32 18.86 11.13
C GLY A 45 -37.20 18.20 10.07
N GLU A 46 -36.65 17.50 9.10
CA GLU A 46 -37.36 16.74 8.09
C GLU A 46 -37.55 15.28 8.49
N PRO A 47 -38.62 14.56 8.02
CA PRO A 47 -38.74 13.12 8.25
C PRO A 47 -37.49 12.37 7.74
N TYR A 48 -37.04 11.35 8.50
CA TYR A 48 -35.79 10.63 8.20
C TYR A 48 -35.79 10.03 6.80
N ILE A 49 -36.92 9.53 6.33
CA ILE A 49 -37.09 8.88 5.00
C ILE A 49 -36.65 9.77 3.84
N THR A 50 -36.59 11.10 4.01
CA THR A 50 -36.12 12.01 2.97
C THR A 50 -34.66 11.75 2.58
N HIS A 51 -33.86 11.21 3.52
CA HIS A 51 -32.47 10.84 3.26
C HIS A 51 -32.34 9.60 2.37
N PRO A 52 -32.90 8.43 2.68
CA PRO A 52 -32.88 7.29 1.78
C PRO A 52 -33.42 7.59 0.38
N ILE A 53 -34.48 8.42 0.28
CA ILE A 53 -35.00 8.86 -1.02
C ILE A 53 -33.94 9.65 -1.80
N ALA A 54 -33.23 10.57 -1.15
CA ALA A 54 -32.18 11.37 -1.81
C ALA A 54 -30.99 10.51 -2.25
N VAL A 55 -30.59 9.51 -1.45
CA VAL A 55 -29.55 8.52 -1.80
C VAL A 55 -30.00 7.69 -3.00
N ALA A 56 -31.23 7.17 -2.98
CA ALA A 56 -31.80 6.42 -4.10
C ALA A 56 -31.94 7.27 -5.38
N ALA A 57 -32.30 8.57 -5.24
CA ALA A 57 -32.36 9.49 -6.37
C ALA A 57 -30.99 9.71 -7.03
N GLN A 58 -29.91 9.80 -6.24
CA GLN A 58 -28.55 9.87 -6.77
C GLN A 58 -28.14 8.56 -7.48
N CYS A 59 -28.54 7.39 -6.94
CA CYS A 59 -28.33 6.10 -7.57
C CYS A 59 -29.14 5.97 -8.89
N ALA A 60 -30.36 6.54 -8.94
CA ALA A 60 -31.18 6.58 -10.16
C ALA A 60 -30.55 7.50 -11.22
N ASP A 61 -29.90 8.60 -10.85
CA ASP A 61 -29.14 9.45 -11.80
C ASP A 61 -27.98 8.67 -12.46
N TRP A 62 -27.43 7.70 -11.76
CA TRP A 62 -26.42 6.76 -12.28
C TRP A 62 -27.04 5.55 -13.00
N LYS A 63 -28.37 5.48 -13.12
CA LYS A 63 -29.12 4.39 -13.76
C LYS A 63 -28.80 3.01 -13.16
N LEU A 64 -28.59 2.92 -11.83
CA LEU A 64 -28.39 1.65 -11.17
C LEU A 64 -29.64 0.77 -11.23
N ASP A 65 -29.44 -0.53 -11.07
CA ASP A 65 -30.50 -1.55 -11.12
C ASP A 65 -31.46 -1.46 -9.91
N ALA A 66 -32.60 -2.12 -10.01
CA ALA A 66 -33.62 -2.13 -8.98
C ALA A 66 -33.11 -2.66 -7.62
N PRO A 67 -32.29 -3.72 -7.53
CA PRO A 67 -31.71 -4.15 -6.25
C PRO A 67 -30.85 -3.06 -5.58
N ALA A 68 -30.05 -2.29 -6.33
CA ALA A 68 -29.26 -1.20 -5.78
C ALA A 68 -30.13 -0.04 -5.27
N LEU A 69 -31.20 0.29 -5.99
CA LEU A 69 -32.17 1.32 -5.56
C LEU A 69 -32.93 0.91 -4.31
N MET A 70 -33.37 -0.36 -4.24
CA MET A 70 -33.98 -0.91 -3.03
C MET A 70 -33.02 -0.90 -1.85
N ALA A 71 -31.76 -1.32 -2.07
CA ALA A 71 -30.73 -1.26 -1.03
C ALA A 71 -30.44 0.18 -0.60
N ALA A 72 -30.45 1.15 -1.51
CA ALA A 72 -30.31 2.57 -1.18
C ALA A 72 -31.47 3.11 -0.33
N LEU A 73 -32.71 2.64 -0.56
CA LEU A 73 -33.85 2.99 0.26
C LEU A 73 -33.83 2.33 1.67
N LEU A 74 -33.21 1.17 1.77
CA LEU A 74 -33.20 0.33 2.98
C LEU A 74 -31.90 0.41 3.78
N HIS A 75 -30.90 1.21 3.36
CA HIS A 75 -29.51 1.11 3.84
C HIS A 75 -29.36 1.32 5.36
N ASP A 76 -30.17 2.20 5.95
CA ASP A 76 -30.11 2.51 7.37
C ASP A 76 -31.10 1.65 8.23
N THR A 77 -31.98 0.85 7.61
CA THR A 77 -33.03 0.10 8.34
C THR A 77 -32.45 -0.96 9.29
N MET A 78 -31.35 -1.61 8.92
CA MET A 78 -30.68 -2.57 9.79
C MET A 78 -29.93 -1.90 10.95
N GLU A 79 -29.44 -0.69 10.77
CA GLU A 79 -28.65 0.04 11.78
C GLU A 79 -29.57 0.80 12.75
N ASP A 80 -30.49 1.58 12.22
CA ASP A 80 -31.28 2.52 12.98
C ASP A 80 -32.64 1.97 13.45
N CYS A 81 -33.17 0.93 12.77
CA CYS A 81 -34.51 0.39 13.04
C CYS A 81 -34.50 -1.06 13.54
N GLY A 82 -33.33 -1.70 13.64
CA GLY A 82 -33.21 -3.08 14.14
C GLY A 82 -33.77 -4.15 13.19
N VAL A 83 -34.02 -3.84 11.93
CA VAL A 83 -34.42 -4.81 10.91
C VAL A 83 -33.34 -5.86 10.73
N THR A 84 -33.73 -7.14 10.67
CA THR A 84 -32.78 -8.24 10.54
C THR A 84 -32.47 -8.56 9.08
N LYS A 85 -31.28 -9.12 8.83
CA LYS A 85 -30.91 -9.59 7.47
C LYS A 85 -31.88 -10.65 6.95
N ILE A 86 -32.40 -11.52 7.83
CA ILE A 86 -33.35 -12.58 7.48
C ILE A 86 -34.64 -11.96 6.95
N GLU A 87 -35.16 -10.96 7.64
CA GLU A 87 -36.38 -10.24 7.21
C GLU A 87 -36.21 -9.55 5.85
N LEU A 88 -35.02 -8.98 5.58
CA LEU A 88 -34.71 -8.40 4.28
C LEU A 88 -34.63 -9.47 3.19
N ILE A 89 -34.10 -10.66 3.47
CA ILE A 89 -34.05 -11.78 2.52
C ILE A 89 -35.46 -12.23 2.16
N GLU A 90 -36.33 -12.40 3.15
CA GLU A 90 -37.71 -12.86 2.96
C GLU A 90 -38.55 -11.87 2.13
N ARG A 91 -38.37 -10.57 2.37
CA ARG A 91 -39.18 -9.52 1.70
C ARG A 91 -38.63 -9.07 0.36
N PHE A 92 -37.28 -8.93 0.24
CA PHE A 92 -36.63 -8.28 -0.90
C PHE A 92 -35.62 -9.17 -1.64
N GLY A 93 -35.34 -10.36 -1.09
CA GLY A 93 -34.40 -11.33 -1.65
C GLY A 93 -32.97 -11.15 -1.16
N SER A 94 -32.14 -12.20 -1.35
CA SER A 94 -30.76 -12.29 -0.86
C SER A 94 -29.86 -11.17 -1.39
N GLN A 95 -30.02 -10.79 -2.65
CA GLN A 95 -29.19 -9.77 -3.29
C GLN A 95 -29.33 -8.39 -2.63
N VAL A 96 -30.55 -7.96 -2.33
CA VAL A 96 -30.80 -6.68 -1.63
C VAL A 96 -30.28 -6.75 -0.19
N ALA A 97 -30.54 -7.85 0.50
CA ALA A 97 -30.10 -8.06 1.88
C ALA A 97 -28.55 -8.08 2.00
N GLU A 98 -27.84 -8.64 1.02
CA GLU A 98 -26.38 -8.62 1.00
C GLU A 98 -25.81 -7.22 0.77
N LEU A 99 -26.43 -6.43 -0.11
CA LEU A 99 -26.04 -5.03 -0.32
C LEU A 99 -26.22 -4.20 0.97
N VAL A 100 -27.39 -4.33 1.65
CA VAL A 100 -27.66 -3.60 2.88
C VAL A 100 -26.74 -4.06 4.02
N ASP A 101 -26.51 -5.37 4.18
CA ASP A 101 -25.56 -5.92 5.16
C ASP A 101 -24.13 -5.40 4.91
N GLY A 102 -23.73 -5.31 3.63
CA GLY A 102 -22.45 -4.69 3.24
C GLY A 102 -22.34 -3.23 3.68
N LEU A 103 -23.40 -2.44 3.49
CA LEU A 103 -23.48 -1.03 3.91
C LEU A 103 -23.42 -0.87 5.43
N THR A 104 -24.24 -1.64 6.18
CA THR A 104 -24.30 -1.62 7.65
C THR A 104 -22.97 -2.01 8.29
N LYS A 105 -22.23 -2.98 7.73
CA LYS A 105 -20.90 -3.35 8.21
C LYS A 105 -19.89 -2.22 8.06
N LEU A 106 -20.08 -1.33 7.09
CA LEU A 106 -19.24 -0.13 6.90
C LEU A 106 -19.50 0.93 7.97
N ASP A 107 -20.73 1.09 8.45
CA ASP A 107 -21.12 2.12 9.42
C ASP A 107 -20.76 1.77 10.87
N LYS A 108 -20.75 0.48 11.23
CA LYS A 108 -20.35 -0.01 12.57
C LYS A 108 -18.86 0.16 12.89
N LEU A 109 -18.09 0.73 12.00
CA LEU A 109 -16.66 0.94 12.16
C LEU A 109 -16.39 2.22 12.98
N HIS A 110 -16.53 2.10 14.33
CA HIS A 110 -16.18 3.20 15.24
C HIS A 110 -14.66 3.31 15.44
N PHE A 111 -14.12 4.46 15.11
CA PHE A 111 -12.70 4.79 15.24
C PHE A 111 -12.34 5.12 16.70
N THR A 112 -11.76 4.18 17.43
CA THR A 112 -11.41 4.38 18.85
C THR A 112 -9.92 4.60 19.11
N THR A 113 -9.01 4.20 18.25
CA THR A 113 -7.57 4.58 18.29
C THR A 113 -7.05 4.90 16.89
N ARG A 114 -6.08 5.86 16.81
CA ARG A 114 -5.96 6.75 15.65
C ARG A 114 -5.44 6.16 14.34
N GLU A 115 -4.76 5.03 14.30
CA GLU A 115 -4.16 4.51 13.05
C GLU A 115 -4.55 3.06 12.74
N GLU A 116 -4.48 2.15 13.69
CA GLU A 116 -4.77 0.72 13.47
C GLU A 116 -6.26 0.45 13.22
N ASN A 117 -7.15 1.12 13.95
CA ASN A 117 -8.59 0.95 13.77
C ASN A 117 -9.12 1.63 12.50
N GLN A 118 -8.49 2.72 12.05
CA GLN A 118 -8.79 3.31 10.74
C GLN A 118 -8.42 2.35 9.61
N ALA A 119 -7.24 1.73 9.70
CA ALA A 119 -6.74 0.78 8.72
C ALA A 119 -7.64 -0.47 8.62
N GLU A 120 -8.03 -1.06 9.76
CA GLU A 120 -8.92 -2.24 9.80
C GLU A 120 -10.33 -1.92 9.28
N SER A 121 -10.85 -0.76 9.63
CA SER A 121 -12.15 -0.29 9.14
C SER A 121 -12.15 -0.07 7.64
N PHE A 122 -11.09 0.56 7.14
CA PHE A 122 -10.91 0.78 5.72
C PHE A 122 -10.71 -0.54 4.97
N ARG A 123 -9.97 -1.48 5.54
CA ARG A 123 -9.80 -2.83 5.00
C ARG A 123 -11.15 -3.54 4.83
N LYS A 124 -12.01 -3.53 5.86
CA LYS A 124 -13.35 -4.11 5.80
C LYS A 124 -14.23 -3.43 4.75
N MET A 125 -14.14 -2.11 4.64
CA MET A 125 -14.83 -1.34 3.61
C MET A 125 -14.42 -1.77 2.20
N LEU A 126 -13.12 -1.80 1.91
CA LEU A 126 -12.60 -2.21 0.61
C LEU A 126 -12.97 -3.65 0.25
N LEU A 127 -13.00 -4.55 1.23
CA LEU A 127 -13.41 -5.93 1.04
C LEU A 127 -14.90 -6.09 0.71
N ALA A 128 -15.77 -5.31 1.35
CA ALA A 128 -17.18 -5.26 1.00
C ALA A 128 -17.39 -4.75 -0.42
N MET A 129 -16.64 -3.69 -0.81
CA MET A 129 -16.64 -3.14 -2.17
C MET A 129 -16.15 -4.12 -3.23
N ALA A 130 -15.12 -4.90 -2.90
CA ALA A 130 -14.54 -5.86 -3.84
C ALA A 130 -15.47 -7.03 -4.15
N ARG A 131 -16.46 -7.30 -3.29
CA ARG A 131 -17.52 -8.28 -3.54
C ARG A 131 -18.61 -7.75 -4.48
N ASP A 132 -19.04 -6.52 -4.25
CA ASP A 132 -20.06 -5.86 -5.10
C ASP A 132 -19.82 -4.34 -5.12
N VAL A 133 -19.49 -3.81 -6.29
CA VAL A 133 -19.21 -2.39 -6.48
C VAL A 133 -20.42 -1.48 -6.18
N ARG A 134 -21.66 -2.00 -6.21
CA ARG A 134 -22.86 -1.24 -5.88
C ARG A 134 -22.86 -0.76 -4.43
N VAL A 135 -22.26 -1.53 -3.51
CA VAL A 135 -22.11 -1.14 -2.08
C VAL A 135 -21.40 0.21 -1.96
N ILE A 136 -20.27 0.40 -2.68
CA ILE A 136 -19.57 1.68 -2.60
C ILE A 136 -20.28 2.81 -3.36
N LEU A 137 -20.98 2.50 -4.47
CA LEU A 137 -21.76 3.51 -5.18
C LEU A 137 -22.85 4.08 -4.28
N ILE A 138 -23.62 3.22 -3.60
CA ILE A 138 -24.63 3.65 -2.63
C ILE A 138 -23.99 4.44 -1.48
N LYS A 139 -22.83 3.97 -0.95
CA LYS A 139 -22.13 4.68 0.13
C LYS A 139 -21.59 6.04 -0.28
N LEU A 140 -21.15 6.20 -1.53
CA LEU A 140 -20.75 7.51 -2.08
C LEU A 140 -21.96 8.44 -2.27
N ALA A 141 -23.12 7.91 -2.64
CA ALA A 141 -24.37 8.68 -2.71
C ALA A 141 -24.81 9.14 -1.31
N ASP A 142 -24.77 8.25 -0.32
CA ASP A 142 -25.01 8.55 1.10
C ASP A 142 -24.04 9.64 1.60
N ARG A 143 -22.74 9.46 1.42
CA ARG A 143 -21.73 10.43 1.83
C ARG A 143 -21.93 11.80 1.18
N SER A 144 -22.28 11.84 -0.11
CA SER A 144 -22.58 13.11 -0.83
C SER A 144 -23.77 13.83 -0.21
N HIS A 145 -24.85 13.09 0.09
CA HIS A 145 -26.03 13.69 0.74
C HIS A 145 -25.70 14.16 2.16
N ASN A 146 -24.95 13.38 2.94
CA ASN A 146 -24.52 13.75 4.29
C ASN A 146 -23.63 15.01 4.27
N MET A 147 -22.73 15.15 3.29
CA MET A 147 -21.91 16.36 3.12
C MET A 147 -22.73 17.60 2.74
N ARG A 148 -23.75 17.47 1.88
CA ARG A 148 -24.68 18.57 1.53
C ARG A 148 -25.47 19.06 2.74
N THR A 149 -25.78 18.18 3.68
CA THR A 149 -26.59 18.49 4.88
C THR A 149 -25.74 18.69 6.14
N LEU A 150 -24.42 18.66 6.05
CA LEU A 150 -23.50 18.68 7.20
C LEU A 150 -23.64 19.95 8.06
N THR A 151 -24.08 21.08 7.48
CA THR A 151 -24.35 22.33 8.21
C THR A 151 -25.45 22.20 9.26
N LYS A 152 -26.31 21.21 9.17
CA LYS A 152 -27.39 20.92 10.13
C LYS A 152 -26.94 20.08 11.32
N VAL A 153 -25.70 19.57 11.29
CA VAL A 153 -25.10 18.76 12.35
C VAL A 153 -24.23 19.66 13.25
N ALA A 154 -23.98 19.24 14.50
CA ALA A 154 -23.13 19.97 15.44
C ALA A 154 -21.73 20.25 14.85
N ARG A 155 -21.29 21.51 14.97
CA ARG A 155 -20.06 22.03 14.32
C ARG A 155 -18.80 21.23 14.67
N GLY A 156 -18.72 20.60 15.86
CA GLY A 156 -17.61 19.77 16.28
C GLY A 156 -17.38 18.52 15.41
N LYS A 157 -18.41 18.06 14.68
CA LYS A 157 -18.29 16.90 13.77
C LYS A 157 -17.81 17.28 12.35
N TRP A 158 -17.88 18.56 11.96
CA TRP A 158 -17.60 19.00 10.59
C TRP A 158 -16.17 18.69 10.14
N SER A 159 -15.19 19.00 10.97
CA SER A 159 -13.78 18.80 10.62
C SER A 159 -13.47 17.33 10.40
N ARG A 160 -13.89 16.45 11.33
CA ARG A 160 -13.65 15.00 11.23
C ARG A 160 -14.29 14.42 9.98
N THR A 161 -15.59 14.70 9.75
CA THR A 161 -16.32 14.17 8.58
C THR A 161 -15.74 14.69 7.27
N SER A 162 -15.31 15.95 7.21
CA SER A 162 -14.72 16.53 6.00
C SER A 162 -13.32 15.99 5.70
N VAL A 163 -12.47 15.78 6.72
CA VAL A 163 -11.15 15.15 6.54
C VAL A 163 -11.31 13.72 6.05
N GLU A 164 -12.14 12.93 6.69
CA GLU A 164 -12.45 11.54 6.26
C GLU A 164 -12.95 11.51 4.80
N THR A 165 -13.82 12.46 4.43
CA THR A 165 -14.34 12.56 3.07
C THR A 165 -13.23 12.87 2.06
N LEU A 166 -12.30 13.77 2.37
CA LEU A 166 -11.18 14.15 1.49
C LEU A 166 -10.12 13.03 1.37
N GLU A 167 -9.87 12.33 2.46
CA GLU A 167 -8.80 11.32 2.51
C GLU A 167 -9.23 9.95 2.01
N ILE A 168 -10.52 9.61 2.12
CA ILE A 168 -11.05 8.28 1.81
C ILE A 168 -12.04 8.33 0.64
N TYR A 169 -13.18 8.99 0.81
CA TYR A 169 -14.29 8.89 -0.16
C TYR A 169 -14.02 9.63 -1.47
N ALA A 170 -13.40 10.79 -1.43
CA ALA A 170 -13.09 11.53 -2.65
C ALA A 170 -12.05 10.80 -3.52
N PRO A 171 -10.94 10.25 -3.01
CA PRO A 171 -10.02 9.41 -3.79
C PRO A 171 -10.70 8.17 -4.39
N ILE A 172 -11.57 7.48 -3.64
CA ILE A 172 -12.34 6.35 -4.16
C ILE A 172 -13.25 6.78 -5.31
N ALA A 173 -14.01 7.85 -5.16
CA ALA A 173 -14.85 8.39 -6.23
C ALA A 173 -14.03 8.72 -7.48
N HIS A 174 -12.84 9.31 -7.30
CA HIS A 174 -11.93 9.59 -8.40
C HIS A 174 -11.42 8.30 -9.08
N ARG A 175 -11.05 7.29 -8.30
CA ARG A 175 -10.55 5.99 -8.82
C ARG A 175 -11.63 5.25 -9.59
N LEU A 176 -12.89 5.32 -9.14
CA LEU A 176 -14.04 4.78 -9.83
C LEU A 176 -14.51 5.65 -11.04
N GLY A 177 -13.83 6.78 -11.30
CA GLY A 177 -14.16 7.68 -12.40
C GLY A 177 -15.39 8.57 -12.16
N LEU A 178 -15.99 8.56 -10.97
CA LEU A 178 -17.14 9.40 -10.58
C LEU A 178 -16.70 10.86 -10.37
N ASN A 179 -16.28 11.50 -11.45
CA ASN A 179 -15.62 12.83 -11.36
C ASN A 179 -16.53 13.95 -10.87
N GLN A 180 -17.83 13.83 -11.06
CA GLN A 180 -18.79 14.80 -10.52
C GLN A 180 -18.85 14.70 -9.00
N VAL A 181 -19.03 13.48 -8.46
CA VAL A 181 -19.03 13.21 -7.01
C VAL A 181 -17.69 13.61 -6.37
N TYR A 182 -16.59 13.22 -7.01
CA TYR A 182 -15.25 13.59 -6.56
C TYR A 182 -15.09 15.08 -6.35
N ARG A 183 -15.48 15.89 -7.34
CA ARG A 183 -15.39 17.35 -7.26
C ARG A 183 -16.32 17.94 -6.20
N GLU A 184 -17.54 17.42 -6.13
CA GLU A 184 -18.54 17.86 -5.14
C GLU A 184 -18.06 17.58 -3.71
N LEU A 185 -17.60 16.34 -3.43
CA LEU A 185 -17.08 15.96 -2.12
C LEU A 185 -15.88 16.84 -1.70
N GLN A 186 -15.00 17.17 -2.66
CA GLN A 186 -13.85 18.05 -2.39
C GLN A 186 -14.30 19.48 -2.07
N ASP A 187 -15.21 20.06 -2.86
CA ASP A 187 -15.66 21.44 -2.66
C ASP A 187 -16.45 21.59 -1.36
N LEU A 188 -17.36 20.65 -1.05
CA LEU A 188 -18.09 20.64 0.22
C LEU A 188 -17.15 20.47 1.42
N SER A 189 -16.20 19.56 1.35
CA SER A 189 -15.23 19.37 2.43
C SER A 189 -14.36 20.60 2.63
N PHE A 190 -13.91 21.24 1.55
CA PHE A 190 -13.13 22.46 1.62
C PHE A 190 -13.92 23.64 2.24
N ALA A 191 -15.21 23.75 1.88
CA ALA A 191 -16.08 24.77 2.46
C ALA A 191 -16.24 24.62 3.97
N HIS A 192 -16.27 23.39 4.49
CA HIS A 192 -16.40 23.12 5.92
C HIS A 192 -15.07 23.20 6.68
N LEU A 193 -13.95 22.79 6.07
CA LEU A 193 -12.64 22.86 6.70
C LEU A 193 -12.03 24.26 6.72
N HIS A 194 -12.22 25.02 5.62
CA HIS A 194 -11.62 26.32 5.44
C HIS A 194 -12.65 27.35 4.95
N PRO A 195 -13.71 27.66 5.71
CA PRO A 195 -14.85 28.45 5.26
C PRO A 195 -14.44 29.83 4.77
N TRP A 196 -13.50 30.51 5.47
CA TRP A 196 -13.01 31.83 5.06
C TRP A 196 -12.26 31.80 3.72
N ARG A 197 -11.39 30.77 3.52
CA ARG A 197 -10.65 30.61 2.26
C ARG A 197 -11.58 30.28 1.11
N HIS A 198 -12.55 29.39 1.35
CA HIS A 198 -13.57 29.03 0.38
C HIS A 198 -14.40 30.26 -0.03
N ALA A 199 -14.92 31.05 0.93
CA ALA A 199 -15.71 32.24 0.65
C ALA A 199 -14.91 33.29 -0.13
N ALA A 200 -13.64 33.54 0.26
CA ALA A 200 -12.77 34.50 -0.44
C ALA A 200 -12.49 34.06 -1.89
N LEU A 201 -12.17 32.78 -2.10
CA LEU A 201 -11.91 32.23 -3.45
C LEU A 201 -13.19 32.21 -4.30
N SER A 202 -14.33 31.81 -3.75
CA SER A 202 -15.62 31.80 -4.45
C SER A 202 -15.96 33.21 -4.96
N LYS A 203 -15.80 34.22 -4.09
CA LYS A 203 -16.01 35.64 -4.48
C LYS A 203 -15.02 36.10 -5.57
N ALA A 204 -13.75 35.69 -5.47
CA ALA A 204 -12.73 35.99 -6.48
C ALA A 204 -13.04 35.36 -7.83
N VAL A 205 -13.49 34.08 -7.83
CA VAL A 205 -13.91 33.37 -9.04
C VAL A 205 -15.13 34.02 -9.67
N GLU A 206 -16.15 34.36 -8.89
CA GLU A 206 -17.34 35.04 -9.35
C GLU A 206 -17.03 36.42 -9.98
N LYS A 207 -16.16 37.20 -9.33
CA LYS A 207 -15.66 38.47 -9.88
C LYS A 207 -14.90 38.26 -11.20
N ALA A 208 -14.02 37.28 -11.26
CA ALA A 208 -13.31 36.90 -12.49
C ALA A 208 -14.25 36.48 -13.61
N ARG A 209 -15.32 35.75 -13.26
CA ARG A 209 -16.39 35.34 -14.19
C ARG A 209 -17.12 36.52 -14.80
N SER A 210 -17.55 37.48 -13.99
CA SER A 210 -18.26 38.65 -14.47
C SER A 210 -17.44 39.47 -15.47
N HIS A 211 -16.14 39.65 -15.18
CA HIS A 211 -15.22 40.38 -16.07
C HIS A 211 -14.86 39.66 -17.37
N ARG A 212 -15.03 38.32 -17.42
CA ARG A 212 -14.66 37.49 -18.58
C ARG A 212 -15.86 36.96 -19.36
N ARG A 213 -17.09 37.32 -18.98
CA ARG A 213 -18.32 36.88 -19.65
C ARG A 213 -18.30 37.17 -21.14
N ASP A 214 -17.88 38.35 -21.53
CA ASP A 214 -17.80 38.77 -22.93
C ASP A 214 -16.73 38.00 -23.69
N LEU A 215 -15.60 37.71 -23.04
CA LEU A 215 -14.52 36.90 -23.61
C LEU A 215 -14.99 35.45 -23.87
N ILE A 216 -15.67 34.83 -22.90
CA ILE A 216 -16.21 33.47 -23.03
C ILE A 216 -17.24 33.44 -24.16
N GLY A 217 -18.14 34.42 -24.22
CA GLY A 217 -19.13 34.52 -25.29
C GLY A 217 -18.49 34.76 -26.68
N ARG A 218 -17.37 35.49 -26.72
CA ARG A 218 -16.60 35.68 -27.96
C ARG A 218 -15.96 34.37 -28.42
N VAL A 219 -15.26 33.66 -27.53
CA VAL A 219 -14.67 32.35 -27.82
C VAL A 219 -15.73 31.37 -28.30
N GLN A 220 -16.89 31.30 -27.64
CA GLN A 220 -17.98 30.43 -28.02
C GLN A 220 -18.43 30.71 -29.48
N ARG A 221 -18.66 31.96 -29.85
CA ARG A 221 -19.07 32.35 -31.22
C ARG A 221 -18.01 32.03 -32.28
N GLU A 222 -16.72 32.28 -31.96
CA GLU A 222 -15.62 31.96 -32.86
C GLU A 222 -15.49 30.44 -33.08
N LEU A 223 -15.72 29.63 -32.03
CA LEU A 223 -15.77 28.16 -32.10
C LEU A 223 -16.96 27.66 -32.94
N ASP A 224 -18.17 28.15 -32.66
CA ASP A 224 -19.37 27.77 -33.38
C ASP A 224 -19.23 28.07 -34.89
N ALA A 225 -18.67 29.25 -35.25
CA ALA A 225 -18.40 29.62 -36.64
C ALA A 225 -17.33 28.70 -37.30
N ALA A 226 -16.24 28.39 -36.61
CA ALA A 226 -15.17 27.55 -37.14
C ALA A 226 -15.64 26.11 -37.40
N PHE A 227 -16.37 25.52 -36.47
CA PHE A 227 -16.93 24.18 -36.61
C PHE A 227 -18.03 24.12 -37.67
N ALA A 228 -18.91 25.13 -37.73
CA ALA A 228 -19.90 25.21 -38.77
C ALA A 228 -19.26 25.29 -40.17
N ALA A 229 -18.20 26.09 -40.35
CA ALA A 229 -17.48 26.21 -41.61
C ALA A 229 -16.81 24.90 -42.04
N SER A 230 -16.41 24.05 -41.09
CA SER A 230 -15.78 22.74 -41.35
C SER A 230 -16.78 21.61 -41.59
N GLY A 231 -18.11 21.86 -41.39
CA GLY A 231 -19.14 20.83 -41.46
C GLY A 231 -19.09 19.76 -40.35
N LEU A 232 -18.27 19.97 -39.28
CA LEU A 232 -18.15 19.03 -38.17
C LEU A 232 -19.26 19.30 -37.15
N ALA A 233 -20.12 18.31 -36.91
CA ALA A 233 -21.14 18.38 -35.88
C ALA A 233 -20.49 18.29 -34.48
N VAL A 234 -20.62 19.36 -33.69
CA VAL A 234 -20.05 19.44 -32.34
C VAL A 234 -21.07 19.97 -31.34
N ARG A 235 -20.95 19.53 -30.08
CA ARG A 235 -21.63 20.14 -28.96
C ARG A 235 -20.56 20.78 -28.04
N ILE A 236 -20.62 22.09 -27.88
CA ILE A 236 -19.66 22.84 -27.08
C ILE A 236 -20.30 23.19 -25.75
N ALA A 237 -19.60 22.89 -24.64
CA ALA A 237 -20.03 23.22 -23.30
C ALA A 237 -18.90 23.91 -22.52
N GLY A 238 -19.20 25.07 -21.92
CA GLY A 238 -18.28 25.71 -21.00
C GLY A 238 -18.07 24.87 -19.73
N ARG A 239 -16.85 24.89 -19.20
CA ARG A 239 -16.48 24.22 -17.96
C ARG A 239 -15.74 25.18 -17.03
N GLU A 240 -16.18 25.24 -15.80
CA GLU A 240 -15.46 25.93 -14.72
C GLU A 240 -14.73 24.93 -13.85
N LYS A 241 -13.53 25.30 -13.37
CA LYS A 241 -12.83 24.53 -12.34
C LYS A 241 -13.46 24.75 -10.99
N SER A 242 -13.53 23.70 -10.18
CA SER A 242 -14.02 23.77 -8.82
C SER A 242 -13.10 24.65 -7.94
N VAL A 243 -13.68 25.30 -6.94
CA VAL A 243 -12.96 26.19 -6.02
C VAL A 243 -11.82 25.47 -5.31
N TYR A 244 -12.04 24.22 -4.90
CA TYR A 244 -11.00 23.38 -4.30
C TYR A 244 -9.85 23.09 -5.27
N SER A 245 -10.15 22.81 -6.55
CA SER A 245 -9.11 22.59 -7.56
C SER A 245 -8.22 23.81 -7.78
N ILE A 246 -8.81 25.00 -7.73
CA ILE A 246 -8.08 26.26 -7.79
C ILE A 246 -7.21 26.45 -6.54
N TYR A 247 -7.77 26.24 -5.34
CA TYR A 247 -7.06 26.31 -4.07
C TYR A 247 -5.85 25.35 -4.05
N ARG A 248 -6.07 24.08 -4.39
CA ARG A 248 -5.00 23.07 -4.42
C ARG A 248 -3.87 23.45 -5.37
N LYS A 249 -4.20 24.03 -6.54
CA LYS A 249 -3.20 24.50 -7.50
C LYS A 249 -2.39 25.67 -6.97
N MET A 250 -3.04 26.62 -6.28
CA MET A 250 -2.38 27.73 -5.62
C MET A 250 -1.43 27.25 -4.53
N ASP A 251 -1.88 26.33 -3.69
CA ASP A 251 -1.13 25.77 -2.57
C ASP A 251 0.09 24.97 -3.06
N GLN A 252 -0.12 23.98 -3.95
CA GLN A 252 0.96 23.11 -4.46
C GLN A 252 2.02 23.83 -5.29
N LYS A 253 1.65 24.91 -5.99
CA LYS A 253 2.57 25.65 -6.85
C LYS A 253 2.97 27.01 -6.29
N HIS A 254 2.55 27.32 -5.07
CA HIS A 254 2.77 28.60 -4.40
C HIS A 254 2.37 29.81 -5.29
N LEU A 255 1.21 29.70 -5.97
CA LEU A 255 0.73 30.72 -6.89
C LEU A 255 -0.32 31.62 -6.22
N SER A 256 -0.29 32.93 -6.57
CA SER A 256 -1.44 33.80 -6.29
C SER A 256 -2.61 33.50 -7.23
N PHE A 257 -3.85 33.83 -6.84
CA PHE A 257 -5.05 33.61 -7.67
C PHE A 257 -4.91 34.23 -9.07
N ALA A 258 -4.30 35.42 -9.19
CA ALA A 258 -4.08 36.10 -10.47
C ALA A 258 -3.20 35.32 -11.45
N LYS A 259 -2.32 34.44 -10.94
CA LYS A 259 -1.44 33.56 -11.75
C LYS A 259 -2.10 32.22 -12.16
N VAL A 260 -3.31 31.92 -11.67
CA VAL A 260 -4.08 30.76 -12.10
C VAL A 260 -4.81 31.10 -13.39
N THR A 261 -4.23 30.72 -14.52
CA THR A 261 -4.69 31.13 -15.87
C THR A 261 -5.76 30.22 -16.47
N ASP A 262 -5.95 29.02 -15.93
CA ASP A 262 -6.82 27.96 -16.47
C ASP A 262 -8.09 27.73 -15.64
N ILE A 263 -8.75 28.82 -15.25
CA ILE A 263 -10.00 28.80 -14.47
C ILE A 263 -11.17 28.33 -15.34
N TYR A 264 -11.15 28.66 -16.63
CA TYR A 264 -12.20 28.34 -17.61
C TYR A 264 -11.68 27.43 -18.71
N GLY A 265 -12.51 26.55 -19.18
CA GLY A 265 -12.24 25.66 -20.29
C GLY A 265 -13.51 25.36 -21.08
N PHE A 266 -13.34 24.73 -22.23
CA PHE A 266 -14.43 24.24 -23.07
C PHE A 266 -14.33 22.74 -23.25
N ARG A 267 -15.48 22.10 -23.28
CA ARG A 267 -15.64 20.74 -23.75
C ARG A 267 -16.20 20.74 -25.15
N VAL A 268 -15.53 20.05 -26.03
CA VAL A 268 -15.98 19.82 -27.40
C VAL A 268 -16.34 18.36 -27.53
N ILE A 269 -17.61 18.07 -27.69
CA ILE A 269 -18.12 16.70 -27.79
C ILE A 269 -18.45 16.45 -29.25
N VAL A 270 -17.90 15.38 -29.80
CA VAL A 270 -17.94 15.02 -31.23
C VAL A 270 -18.48 13.61 -31.43
N PRO A 271 -18.98 13.24 -32.65
CA PRO A 271 -19.56 11.95 -32.91
C PRO A 271 -18.58 10.77 -32.82
N SER A 272 -17.39 10.90 -33.40
CA SER A 272 -16.41 9.80 -33.48
C SER A 272 -15.04 10.15 -32.91
N GLN A 273 -14.21 9.12 -32.67
CA GLN A 273 -12.86 9.29 -32.20
C GLN A 273 -11.98 10.05 -33.22
N ILE A 274 -12.15 9.82 -34.52
CA ILE A 274 -11.42 10.54 -35.56
C ILE A 274 -11.78 12.02 -35.50
N ASP A 275 -13.05 12.33 -35.28
CA ASP A 275 -13.54 13.71 -35.17
C ASP A 275 -12.90 14.46 -34.00
N CYS A 276 -12.44 13.76 -32.94
CA CYS A 276 -11.66 14.40 -31.86
C CYS A 276 -10.36 15.00 -32.38
N TYR A 277 -9.64 14.29 -33.25
CA TYR A 277 -8.39 14.76 -33.84
C TYR A 277 -8.65 15.82 -34.93
N THR A 278 -9.71 15.67 -35.70
CA THR A 278 -10.15 16.69 -36.66
C THR A 278 -10.50 18.00 -35.94
N ALA A 279 -11.28 17.93 -34.88
CA ALA A 279 -11.62 19.09 -34.04
C ALA A 279 -10.39 19.74 -33.41
N LEU A 280 -9.39 18.93 -32.98
CA LEU A 280 -8.12 19.43 -32.49
C LEU A 280 -7.40 20.25 -33.54
N GLY A 281 -7.33 19.76 -34.78
CA GLY A 281 -6.74 20.47 -35.93
C GLY A 281 -7.41 21.82 -36.18
N ILE A 282 -8.75 21.87 -36.17
CA ILE A 282 -9.53 23.11 -36.32
C ILE A 282 -9.21 24.10 -35.19
N LEU A 283 -9.18 23.63 -33.94
CA LEU A 283 -8.85 24.46 -32.78
C LEU A 283 -7.42 25.03 -32.86
N HIS A 284 -6.43 24.25 -33.30
CA HIS A 284 -5.04 24.68 -33.45
C HIS A 284 -4.82 25.64 -34.62
N GLN A 285 -5.71 25.62 -35.63
CA GLN A 285 -5.73 26.65 -36.68
C GLN A 285 -6.33 27.96 -36.15
N LEU A 286 -7.42 27.87 -35.36
CA LEU A 286 -8.10 29.04 -34.80
C LEU A 286 -7.25 29.74 -33.75
N TYR A 287 -6.63 28.99 -32.83
CA TYR A 287 -5.83 29.50 -31.71
C TYR A 287 -4.49 28.77 -31.63
N LYS A 288 -3.44 29.47 -31.21
CA LYS A 288 -2.10 28.88 -31.11
C LYS A 288 -1.95 28.04 -29.82
N PRO A 289 -1.44 26.80 -29.91
CA PRO A 289 -1.24 25.96 -28.76
C PRO A 289 -0.09 26.46 -27.86
N VAL A 290 -0.28 26.31 -26.53
CA VAL A 290 0.77 26.56 -25.55
C VAL A 290 1.69 25.32 -25.52
N PRO A 291 3.01 25.46 -25.80
CA PRO A 291 3.95 24.33 -25.81
C PRO A 291 3.92 23.52 -24.52
N GLY A 292 3.98 22.19 -24.64
CA GLY A 292 3.98 21.25 -23.51
C GLY A 292 2.63 21.14 -22.76
N ARG A 293 1.55 21.71 -23.28
CA ARG A 293 0.21 21.66 -22.68
C ARG A 293 -0.78 20.78 -23.43
N PHE A 294 -0.33 20.03 -24.41
CA PHE A 294 -1.11 19.00 -25.07
C PHE A 294 -0.97 17.67 -24.34
N LYS A 295 -2.09 16.93 -24.19
CA LYS A 295 -2.12 15.58 -23.62
C LYS A 295 -3.14 14.74 -24.38
N ASP A 296 -2.69 13.60 -24.87
CA ASP A 296 -3.56 12.61 -25.53
C ASP A 296 -3.91 11.49 -24.54
N HIS A 297 -5.10 11.57 -23.98
CA HIS A 297 -5.68 10.52 -23.14
C HIS A 297 -6.65 9.62 -23.92
N ILE A 298 -6.75 9.75 -25.26
CA ILE A 298 -7.47 8.80 -26.11
C ILE A 298 -6.53 7.67 -26.49
N ALA A 299 -5.33 7.99 -26.96
CA ALA A 299 -4.31 7.00 -27.28
C ALA A 299 -3.80 6.28 -26.02
N ILE A 300 -3.67 7.00 -24.89
CA ILE A 300 -3.24 6.47 -23.61
C ILE A 300 -4.29 6.80 -22.54
N ALA A 301 -5.28 5.91 -22.41
CA ALA A 301 -6.36 6.08 -21.43
C ALA A 301 -5.83 6.08 -19.99
N LYS A 302 -6.47 6.85 -19.12
CA LYS A 302 -6.15 6.80 -17.68
C LYS A 302 -6.64 5.48 -17.07
N LEU A 303 -6.04 5.11 -15.92
CA LEU A 303 -6.39 3.88 -15.17
C LEU A 303 -7.87 3.77 -14.79
N ASN A 304 -8.58 4.89 -14.68
CA ASN A 304 -10.03 4.94 -14.42
C ASN A 304 -10.88 4.97 -15.71
N GLY A 305 -10.32 4.63 -16.87
CA GLY A 305 -11.02 4.63 -18.15
C GLY A 305 -11.26 6.02 -18.75
N TYR A 306 -10.78 7.09 -18.16
CA TYR A 306 -10.93 8.43 -18.69
C TYR A 306 -10.19 8.60 -20.01
N GLN A 307 -10.90 9.06 -21.06
CA GLN A 307 -10.37 9.37 -22.38
C GLN A 307 -10.77 10.78 -22.80
N SER A 308 -9.84 11.57 -23.29
CA SER A 308 -10.07 12.91 -23.87
C SER A 308 -8.76 13.46 -24.44
N LEU A 309 -8.80 14.26 -25.50
CA LEU A 309 -7.67 15.13 -25.83
C LEU A 309 -7.74 16.40 -24.98
N HIS A 310 -6.61 16.81 -24.42
CA HIS A 310 -6.49 18.06 -23.67
C HIS A 310 -5.51 18.96 -24.38
N THR A 311 -5.90 20.19 -24.68
CA THR A 311 -5.01 21.21 -25.22
C THR A 311 -5.28 22.55 -24.54
N THR A 312 -4.22 23.33 -24.32
CA THR A 312 -4.35 24.71 -23.84
C THR A 312 -3.94 25.66 -24.97
N LEU A 313 -4.83 26.55 -25.35
CA LEU A 313 -4.62 27.45 -26.46
C LEU A 313 -4.61 28.91 -25.95
N VAL A 314 -3.87 29.77 -26.66
CA VAL A 314 -3.87 31.21 -26.43
C VAL A 314 -5.08 31.82 -27.17
N GLY A 315 -6.13 32.10 -26.41
CA GLY A 315 -7.35 32.68 -26.93
C GLY A 315 -7.29 34.20 -27.06
N PRO A 316 -8.43 34.86 -27.34
CA PRO A 316 -8.53 36.29 -27.47
C PRO A 316 -7.94 37.02 -26.23
N ALA A 317 -7.34 38.19 -26.43
CA ALA A 317 -6.67 38.98 -25.41
C ALA A 317 -5.51 38.24 -24.67
N GLY A 318 -4.91 37.20 -25.28
CA GLY A 318 -3.78 36.47 -24.70
C GLY A 318 -4.15 35.57 -23.52
N VAL A 319 -5.43 35.28 -23.31
CA VAL A 319 -5.88 34.43 -22.19
C VAL A 319 -5.77 32.95 -22.57
N ASN A 320 -5.14 32.18 -21.70
CA ASN A 320 -5.07 30.73 -21.88
C ASN A 320 -6.43 30.07 -21.62
N VAL A 321 -6.89 29.28 -22.60
CA VAL A 321 -8.15 28.52 -22.55
C VAL A 321 -7.85 27.02 -22.70
N GLU A 322 -8.35 26.22 -21.77
CA GLU A 322 -8.23 24.74 -21.83
C GLU A 322 -9.39 24.15 -22.64
N PHE A 323 -9.07 23.27 -23.58
CA PHE A 323 -10.04 22.52 -24.37
C PHE A 323 -9.93 21.02 -24.07
N GLN A 324 -11.10 20.39 -23.93
CA GLN A 324 -11.23 18.93 -23.77
C GLN A 324 -12.10 18.38 -24.88
N LEU A 325 -11.52 17.52 -25.72
CA LEU A 325 -12.22 16.94 -26.88
C LEU A 325 -12.45 15.47 -26.62
N ARG A 326 -13.66 15.00 -26.83
CA ARG A 326 -14.07 13.61 -26.58
C ARG A 326 -15.38 13.27 -27.27
N THR A 327 -15.66 11.99 -27.46
CA THR A 327 -16.95 11.52 -27.95
C THR A 327 -18.01 11.55 -26.84
N GLU A 328 -19.29 11.36 -27.21
CA GLU A 328 -20.37 11.25 -26.21
C GLU A 328 -20.18 10.06 -25.28
N ALA A 329 -19.74 8.90 -25.80
CA ALA A 329 -19.42 7.73 -24.98
C ALA A 329 -18.28 8.01 -23.98
N MET A 330 -17.19 8.65 -24.43
CA MET A 330 -16.09 9.08 -23.56
C MET A 330 -16.54 10.12 -22.53
N HIS A 331 -17.52 10.96 -22.90
CA HIS A 331 -18.09 11.96 -22.00
C HIS A 331 -18.87 11.30 -20.86
N MET A 332 -19.69 10.30 -21.15
CA MET A 332 -20.41 9.53 -20.14
C MET A 332 -19.46 8.84 -19.18
N VAL A 333 -18.44 8.14 -19.70
CA VAL A 333 -17.41 7.50 -18.87
C VAL A 333 -16.66 8.54 -18.01
N ALA A 334 -16.34 9.71 -18.58
CA ALA A 334 -15.62 10.77 -17.87
C ALA A 334 -16.45 11.45 -16.76
N GLU A 335 -17.76 11.47 -16.80
CA GLU A 335 -18.62 12.05 -15.76
C GLU A 335 -19.14 11.02 -14.76
N SER A 336 -19.52 9.81 -15.24
CA SER A 336 -20.18 8.77 -14.45
C SER A 336 -19.29 7.57 -14.09
N GLY A 337 -18.07 7.49 -14.65
CA GLY A 337 -17.08 6.43 -14.32
C GLY A 337 -17.66 5.03 -14.47
N VAL A 338 -17.42 4.20 -13.44
CA VAL A 338 -17.93 2.81 -13.38
C VAL A 338 -19.46 2.76 -13.50
N ALA A 339 -20.18 3.79 -13.03
CA ALA A 339 -21.64 3.84 -13.16
C ALA A 339 -22.09 3.98 -14.62
N ALA A 340 -21.25 4.52 -15.54
CA ALA A 340 -21.56 4.56 -16.96
C ALA A 340 -21.76 3.16 -17.59
N HIS A 341 -21.23 2.12 -16.98
CA HIS A 341 -21.36 0.74 -17.40
C HIS A 341 -22.82 0.25 -17.32
N TRP A 342 -23.55 0.61 -16.25
CA TRP A 342 -24.99 0.32 -16.15
C TRP A 342 -25.80 1.07 -17.20
N LEU A 343 -25.38 2.32 -17.51
CA LEU A 343 -25.98 3.11 -18.60
C LEU A 343 -25.83 2.44 -19.99
N TYR A 344 -24.70 1.75 -20.22
CA TYR A 344 -24.38 1.18 -21.52
C TYR A 344 -24.98 -0.23 -21.71
N LYS A 345 -24.99 -1.07 -20.64
CA LYS A 345 -25.67 -2.38 -20.66
C LYS A 345 -27.14 -2.30 -20.93
N ALA A 346 -27.81 -1.24 -20.48
CA ALA A 346 -29.25 -1.01 -20.80
C ALA A 346 -29.50 -0.80 -22.32
N ASN A 347 -28.47 -0.34 -23.06
CA ASN A 347 -28.59 0.00 -24.46
C ASN A 347 -27.82 -0.92 -25.43
N ASN A 348 -26.91 -1.79 -24.97
CA ASN A 348 -26.08 -2.66 -25.83
C ASN A 348 -25.53 -3.88 -25.05
N PRO A 349 -26.14 -5.09 -25.25
CA PRO A 349 -25.74 -6.30 -24.50
C PRO A 349 -24.30 -6.82 -24.79
N ASP A 350 -23.71 -6.46 -25.94
CA ASP A 350 -22.46 -7.03 -26.45
C ASP A 350 -21.17 -6.25 -26.04
N ALA A 351 -21.29 -5.20 -25.26
CA ALA A 351 -20.12 -4.35 -24.90
C ALA A 351 -19.31 -4.89 -23.70
N ALA A 352 -18.54 -5.94 -23.92
CA ALA A 352 -17.70 -6.61 -22.90
C ALA A 352 -16.44 -5.84 -22.46
N THR A 353 -16.14 -4.68 -23.03
CA THR A 353 -14.81 -4.02 -22.87
C THR A 353 -14.69 -3.13 -21.64
N SER A 354 -15.80 -2.66 -21.07
CA SER A 354 -15.80 -1.72 -19.92
C SER A 354 -15.75 -2.42 -18.56
N ASP A 355 -16.11 -3.70 -18.46
CA ASP A 355 -16.10 -4.49 -17.21
C ASP A 355 -14.67 -4.71 -16.65
N ARG A 356 -13.64 -4.59 -17.49
CA ARG A 356 -12.28 -4.96 -17.12
C ARG A 356 -11.58 -3.96 -16.18
N LEU A 357 -11.84 -2.66 -16.32
CA LEU A 357 -11.05 -1.63 -15.62
C LEU A 357 -11.43 -1.44 -14.14
N GLY A 358 -12.73 -1.40 -13.83
CA GLY A 358 -13.21 -1.36 -12.44
C GLY A 358 -12.89 -2.64 -11.67
N ASN A 359 -13.10 -3.80 -12.34
CA ASN A 359 -12.83 -5.10 -11.75
C ASN A 359 -11.34 -5.37 -11.54
N GLN A 360 -10.42 -4.88 -12.39
CA GLN A 360 -8.99 -5.06 -12.22
C GLN A 360 -8.46 -4.40 -10.93
N TRP A 361 -8.89 -3.18 -10.62
CA TRP A 361 -8.48 -2.51 -9.40
C TRP A 361 -9.06 -3.21 -8.16
N LEU A 362 -10.33 -3.61 -8.18
CA LEU A 362 -10.95 -4.35 -7.08
C LEU A 362 -10.27 -5.72 -6.88
N GLN A 363 -9.88 -6.40 -7.97
CA GLN A 363 -9.10 -7.64 -7.88
C GLN A 363 -7.71 -7.39 -7.28
N SER A 364 -7.02 -6.32 -7.68
CA SER A 364 -5.72 -5.97 -7.09
C SER A 364 -5.81 -5.70 -5.59
N LEU A 365 -6.92 -5.12 -5.11
CA LEU A 365 -7.17 -4.94 -3.67
C LEU A 365 -7.35 -6.27 -2.94
N LEU A 366 -8.06 -7.23 -3.55
CA LEU A 366 -8.22 -8.58 -2.99
C LEU A 366 -6.89 -9.33 -2.94
N ASP A 367 -6.04 -9.16 -3.95
CA ASP A 367 -4.72 -9.78 -3.99
C ASP A 367 -3.79 -9.17 -2.93
N ILE A 368 -3.77 -7.83 -2.80
CA ILE A 368 -3.04 -7.14 -1.73
C ILE A 368 -3.52 -7.65 -0.35
N GLN A 369 -4.84 -7.83 -0.16
CA GLN A 369 -5.38 -8.33 1.10
C GLN A 369 -4.93 -9.76 1.44
N ARG A 370 -4.88 -10.65 0.45
CA ARG A 370 -4.43 -12.04 0.65
C ARG A 370 -2.96 -12.11 1.05
N GLU A 371 -2.18 -11.13 0.60
CA GLU A 371 -0.73 -11.07 0.79
C GLU A 371 -0.32 -10.29 2.05
N THR A 372 -1.16 -9.38 2.55
CA THR A 372 -0.88 -8.57 3.75
C THR A 372 -1.50 -9.19 5.00
N GLY A 373 -0.67 -9.44 6.01
CA GLY A 373 -1.12 -9.97 7.31
C GLY A 373 -1.68 -8.89 8.26
N ASP A 374 -1.32 -7.61 8.05
CA ASP A 374 -1.64 -6.49 8.92
C ASP A 374 -2.49 -5.43 8.19
N ALA A 375 -3.44 -4.82 8.93
CA ALA A 375 -4.34 -3.80 8.41
C ALA A 375 -3.63 -2.47 8.12
N VAL A 376 -2.60 -2.12 8.88
CA VAL A 376 -1.81 -0.89 8.66
C VAL A 376 -1.01 -1.00 7.37
N GLU A 377 -0.37 -2.16 7.15
CA GLU A 377 0.35 -2.45 5.91
C GLU A 377 -0.58 -2.42 4.69
N PHE A 378 -1.76 -3.04 4.79
CA PHE A 378 -2.79 -2.99 3.77
C PHE A 378 -3.19 -1.54 3.44
N TRP A 379 -3.41 -0.72 4.47
CA TRP A 379 -3.76 0.70 4.31
C TRP A 379 -2.67 1.50 3.58
N ASP A 380 -1.41 1.30 3.94
CA ASP A 380 -0.29 1.99 3.30
C ASP A 380 -0.16 1.61 1.81
N HIS A 381 -0.41 0.35 1.48
CA HIS A 381 -0.44 -0.10 0.09
C HIS A 381 -1.58 0.55 -0.71
N VAL A 382 -2.77 0.58 -0.13
CA VAL A 382 -3.96 1.16 -0.78
C VAL A 382 -3.85 2.68 -0.93
N LYS A 383 -3.25 3.38 0.05
CA LYS A 383 -2.99 4.83 -0.09
C LYS A 383 -2.19 5.16 -1.35
N VAL A 384 -1.16 4.41 -1.64
CA VAL A 384 -0.33 4.61 -2.85
C VAL A 384 -1.16 4.40 -4.11
N ASP A 385 -2.03 3.40 -4.14
CA ASP A 385 -2.88 3.09 -5.29
C ASP A 385 -4.06 4.05 -5.47
N LEU A 386 -4.53 4.70 -4.41
CA LEU A 386 -5.64 5.67 -4.47
C LEU A 386 -5.24 7.00 -5.10
N PHE A 387 -3.95 7.40 -5.06
CA PHE A 387 -3.50 8.68 -5.60
C PHE A 387 -3.03 8.56 -7.06
N PRO A 388 -3.68 9.22 -8.01
CA PRO A 388 -3.64 8.88 -9.44
C PRO A 388 -2.60 9.63 -10.29
N ASP A 389 -1.53 10.16 -9.72
CA ASP A 389 -0.43 10.69 -10.54
C ASP A 389 0.38 9.51 -11.10
N ALA A 390 -0.02 9.03 -12.28
CA ALA A 390 0.63 7.92 -12.96
C ALA A 390 1.70 8.38 -13.95
N VAL A 391 2.77 7.60 -14.07
CA VAL A 391 3.73 7.66 -15.16
C VAL A 391 3.51 6.48 -16.10
N TYR A 392 3.60 6.74 -17.40
CA TYR A 392 3.45 5.73 -18.44
C TYR A 392 4.82 5.41 -19.00
N VAL A 393 5.22 4.15 -18.87
CA VAL A 393 6.51 3.63 -19.31
C VAL A 393 6.33 2.48 -20.29
N PHE A 394 7.32 2.22 -21.11
CA PHE A 394 7.25 1.23 -22.17
C PHE A 394 8.18 0.06 -21.87
N THR A 395 7.70 -1.15 -22.19
CA THR A 395 8.60 -2.31 -22.30
C THR A 395 9.34 -2.25 -23.64
N PRO A 396 10.46 -3.00 -23.83
CA PRO A 396 11.12 -3.13 -25.12
C PRO A 396 10.21 -3.66 -26.24
N LYS A 397 9.11 -4.36 -25.87
CA LYS A 397 8.07 -4.84 -26.81
C LYS A 397 6.96 -3.81 -27.05
N SER A 398 7.19 -2.54 -26.74
CA SER A 398 6.23 -1.43 -26.88
C SER A 398 4.92 -1.60 -26.10
N GLN A 399 4.89 -2.44 -25.09
CA GLN A 399 3.75 -2.49 -24.17
C GLN A 399 3.81 -1.32 -23.18
N ILE A 400 2.67 -0.68 -22.95
CA ILE A 400 2.56 0.46 -22.05
C ILE A 400 2.18 -0.05 -20.65
N LEU A 401 2.98 0.31 -19.65
CA LEU A 401 2.70 0.08 -18.24
C LEU A 401 2.45 1.41 -17.54
N SER A 402 1.39 1.46 -16.75
CA SER A 402 1.06 2.62 -15.92
C SER A 402 1.48 2.34 -14.47
N LEU A 403 2.33 3.20 -13.93
CA LEU A 403 2.85 3.12 -12.57
C LEU A 403 2.57 4.41 -11.81
N PRO A 404 2.46 4.40 -10.48
CA PRO A 404 2.34 5.62 -9.70
C PRO A 404 3.59 6.50 -9.87
N ARG A 405 3.41 7.82 -9.80
CA ARG A 405 4.52 8.78 -9.88
C ARG A 405 5.52 8.54 -8.75
N GLY A 406 6.81 8.55 -9.10
CA GLY A 406 7.90 8.20 -8.18
C GLY A 406 8.18 6.71 -8.11
N ALA A 407 7.48 5.88 -8.90
CA ALA A 407 7.80 4.47 -9.05
C ALA A 407 9.22 4.30 -9.64
N THR A 408 9.90 3.26 -9.19
CA THR A 408 11.27 2.95 -9.57
C THR A 408 11.32 1.80 -10.57
N VAL A 409 12.51 1.50 -11.06
CA VAL A 409 12.74 0.33 -11.93
C VAL A 409 12.31 -0.98 -11.26
N VAL A 410 12.48 -1.13 -9.93
CA VAL A 410 12.04 -2.32 -9.20
C VAL A 410 10.50 -2.43 -9.21
N ASP A 411 9.80 -1.31 -9.02
CA ASP A 411 8.33 -1.28 -9.14
C ASP A 411 7.86 -1.74 -10.53
N PHE A 412 8.56 -1.32 -11.58
CA PHE A 412 8.29 -1.75 -12.95
C PHE A 412 8.52 -3.25 -13.14
N ALA A 413 9.61 -3.81 -12.61
CA ALA A 413 9.90 -5.22 -12.70
C ALA A 413 8.80 -6.09 -12.07
N TYR A 414 8.32 -5.72 -10.87
CA TYR A 414 7.20 -6.39 -10.21
C TYR A 414 5.85 -6.15 -10.90
N ALA A 415 5.69 -5.03 -11.63
CA ALA A 415 4.49 -4.78 -12.41
C ALA A 415 4.39 -5.73 -13.63
N ILE A 416 5.53 -6.11 -14.23
CA ILE A 416 5.58 -7.10 -15.31
C ILE A 416 5.21 -8.48 -14.74
N HIS A 417 6.03 -9.04 -13.85
CA HIS A 417 5.83 -10.34 -13.20
C HIS A 417 6.62 -10.43 -11.89
N SER A 418 6.11 -11.19 -10.92
CA SER A 418 6.82 -11.37 -9.65
C SER A 418 8.20 -12.00 -9.84
N ASP A 419 8.33 -13.03 -10.69
CA ASP A 419 9.63 -13.67 -10.96
C ASP A 419 10.64 -12.73 -11.63
N VAL A 420 10.17 -11.76 -12.45
CA VAL A 420 11.04 -10.73 -13.02
C VAL A 420 11.51 -9.80 -11.91
N GLY A 421 10.61 -9.39 -11.02
CA GLY A 421 10.92 -8.59 -9.84
C GLY A 421 11.93 -9.27 -8.93
N ASP A 422 11.66 -10.53 -8.55
CA ASP A 422 12.51 -11.30 -7.63
C ASP A 422 13.92 -11.55 -8.19
N ARG A 423 14.05 -11.69 -9.51
CA ARG A 423 15.33 -11.97 -10.20
C ARG A 423 16.00 -10.74 -10.77
N THR A 424 15.53 -9.54 -10.47
CA THR A 424 16.11 -8.28 -11.01
C THR A 424 17.53 -8.08 -10.50
N MET A 425 18.47 -7.95 -11.43
CA MET A 425 19.88 -7.69 -11.14
C MET A 425 20.31 -6.28 -11.58
N ALA A 426 19.90 -5.86 -12.77
CA ALA A 426 20.24 -4.57 -13.36
C ALA A 426 19.08 -4.08 -14.24
N ALA A 427 19.14 -2.82 -14.66
CA ALA A 427 18.18 -2.27 -15.60
C ALA A 427 18.79 -1.21 -16.53
N ARG A 428 18.10 -1.02 -17.66
CA ARG A 428 18.40 0.05 -18.61
C ARG A 428 17.15 0.90 -18.83
N ILE A 429 17.34 2.20 -18.91
CA ILE A 429 16.30 3.15 -19.32
C ILE A 429 16.77 3.81 -20.60
N ASN A 430 15.98 3.71 -21.66
CA ASN A 430 16.31 4.27 -22.99
C ASN A 430 17.69 3.78 -23.55
N GLY A 431 18.06 2.53 -23.18
CA GLY A 431 19.34 1.90 -23.56
C GLY A 431 20.50 2.17 -22.60
N GLU A 432 20.40 3.11 -21.68
CA GLU A 432 21.44 3.43 -20.69
C GLU A 432 21.25 2.64 -19.39
N GLN A 433 22.32 2.07 -18.85
CA GLN A 433 22.27 1.37 -17.57
C GLN A 433 22.06 2.36 -16.41
N VAL A 434 21.11 2.04 -15.55
CA VAL A 434 20.70 2.90 -14.42
C VAL A 434 20.63 2.13 -13.11
N PRO A 435 20.82 2.82 -11.97
CA PRO A 435 20.56 2.22 -10.66
C PRO A 435 19.10 1.78 -10.50
N LEU A 436 18.83 0.67 -9.81
CA LEU A 436 17.48 0.13 -9.60
C LEU A 436 16.53 1.09 -8.86
N ARG A 437 17.07 2.03 -8.07
CA ARG A 437 16.32 3.09 -7.37
C ARG A 437 15.90 4.27 -8.25
N THR A 438 16.28 4.27 -9.54
CA THR A 438 15.97 5.39 -10.45
C THR A 438 14.46 5.52 -10.62
N GLU A 439 13.94 6.73 -10.38
CA GLU A 439 12.54 7.06 -10.61
C GLU A 439 12.22 7.15 -12.10
N LEU A 440 11.11 6.53 -12.48
CA LEU A 440 10.65 6.46 -13.87
C LEU A 440 9.91 7.73 -14.29
N LYS A 441 10.07 8.11 -15.56
CA LYS A 441 9.41 9.26 -16.18
C LYS A 441 8.50 8.82 -17.32
N ASN A 442 7.54 9.67 -17.68
CA ASN A 442 6.69 9.42 -18.83
C ASN A 442 7.52 9.26 -20.11
N GLY A 443 7.28 8.18 -20.83
CA GLY A 443 7.94 7.90 -22.09
C GLY A 443 9.21 7.05 -22.00
N ASP A 444 9.66 6.71 -20.77
CA ASP A 444 10.84 5.86 -20.60
C ASP A 444 10.59 4.45 -21.14
N VAL A 445 11.55 3.93 -21.91
CA VAL A 445 11.60 2.52 -22.30
C VAL A 445 12.50 1.79 -21.31
N VAL A 446 11.91 0.88 -20.54
CA VAL A 446 12.58 0.20 -19.42
C VAL A 446 12.83 -1.26 -19.75
N GLU A 447 14.09 -1.66 -19.69
CA GLU A 447 14.56 -3.04 -19.84
C GLU A 447 15.12 -3.53 -18.51
N VAL A 448 14.59 -4.68 -18.02
CA VAL A 448 15.05 -5.32 -16.79
C VAL A 448 15.95 -6.51 -17.13
N VAL A 449 17.13 -6.53 -16.54
CA VAL A 449 18.08 -7.65 -16.66
C VAL A 449 17.91 -8.54 -15.43
N THR A 450 17.62 -9.83 -15.67
CA THR A 450 17.39 -10.82 -14.60
C THR A 450 18.51 -11.85 -14.55
N ALA A 451 18.80 -12.36 -13.35
CA ALA A 451 19.72 -13.47 -13.13
C ALA A 451 19.04 -14.58 -12.32
N PRO A 452 19.30 -15.89 -12.66
CA PRO A 452 18.63 -17.03 -11.97
C PRO A 452 18.91 -17.10 -10.47
N VAL A 453 20.06 -16.61 -10.03
CA VAL A 453 20.53 -16.67 -8.62
C VAL A 453 20.22 -15.37 -7.85
N SER A 454 19.65 -14.34 -8.50
CA SER A 454 19.33 -13.07 -7.85
C SER A 454 18.08 -13.24 -6.97
N SER A 455 18.10 -12.57 -5.83
CA SER A 455 16.99 -12.50 -4.87
C SER A 455 16.74 -11.04 -4.47
N PRO A 456 15.51 -10.70 -4.03
CA PRO A 456 15.18 -9.34 -3.62
C PRO A 456 16.05 -8.86 -2.47
N ASN A 457 16.61 -7.66 -2.61
CA ASN A 457 17.38 -7.02 -1.55
C ASN A 457 16.43 -6.32 -0.57
N PRO A 458 16.56 -6.54 0.75
CA PRO A 458 15.77 -5.85 1.77
C PRO A 458 15.81 -4.33 1.67
N ALA A 459 16.93 -3.75 1.23
CA ALA A 459 17.08 -2.31 1.02
C ALA A 459 16.11 -1.73 -0.04
N TRP A 460 15.55 -2.55 -0.93
CA TRP A 460 14.57 -2.11 -1.92
C TRP A 460 13.28 -1.59 -1.27
N LEU A 461 12.91 -2.10 -0.10
CA LEU A 461 11.76 -1.63 0.67
C LEU A 461 11.83 -0.14 1.02
N GLY A 462 13.05 0.43 1.08
CA GLY A 462 13.27 1.84 1.38
C GLY A 462 12.90 2.79 0.22
N PHE A 463 12.88 2.33 -1.02
CA PHE A 463 12.64 3.20 -2.17
C PHE A 463 11.50 2.76 -3.09
N VAL A 464 11.05 1.50 -3.09
CA VAL A 464 9.89 1.08 -3.89
C VAL A 464 8.62 1.79 -3.44
N ARG A 465 7.75 2.10 -4.41
CA ARG A 465 6.52 2.87 -4.20
C ARG A 465 5.26 2.04 -4.29
N THR A 466 5.24 1.01 -5.14
CA THR A 466 4.01 0.22 -5.34
C THR A 466 3.76 -0.76 -4.20
N GLY A 467 2.50 -0.90 -3.80
CA GLY A 467 2.06 -1.89 -2.83
C GLY A 467 2.42 -3.32 -3.27
N ARG A 468 2.27 -3.61 -4.58
CA ARG A 468 2.61 -4.92 -5.16
C ARG A 468 4.09 -5.27 -4.98
N ALA A 469 5.02 -4.35 -5.29
CA ALA A 469 6.44 -4.61 -5.11
C ALA A 469 6.78 -4.82 -3.62
N ARG A 470 6.29 -3.95 -2.72
CA ARG A 470 6.51 -4.09 -1.28
C ARG A 470 6.01 -5.41 -0.73
N SER A 471 4.77 -5.79 -1.07
CA SER A 471 4.17 -7.05 -0.62
C SER A 471 4.98 -8.26 -1.11
N LYS A 472 5.32 -8.31 -2.40
CA LYS A 472 6.10 -9.42 -2.97
C LYS A 472 7.50 -9.52 -2.37
N ILE A 473 8.21 -8.41 -2.22
CA ILE A 473 9.53 -8.37 -1.56
C ILE A 473 9.42 -8.90 -0.12
N ARG A 474 8.47 -8.39 0.67
CA ARG A 474 8.28 -8.84 2.06
C ARG A 474 7.91 -10.32 2.14
N HIS A 475 7.01 -10.78 1.27
CA HIS A 475 6.64 -12.20 1.21
C HIS A 475 7.84 -13.08 0.90
N HIS A 476 8.65 -12.72 -0.10
CA HIS A 476 9.86 -13.46 -0.46
C HIS A 476 10.86 -13.50 0.72
N LEU A 477 11.14 -12.35 1.34
CA LEU A 477 12.03 -12.25 2.50
C LEU A 477 11.51 -13.06 3.69
N LYS A 478 10.20 -13.04 3.95
CA LYS A 478 9.57 -13.85 5.02
C LYS A 478 9.68 -15.34 4.73
N THR A 479 9.49 -15.76 3.50
CA THR A 479 9.60 -17.16 3.09
C THR A 479 11.05 -17.66 3.23
N LEU A 480 12.04 -16.84 2.81
CA LEU A 480 13.45 -17.11 3.03
C LEU A 480 13.78 -17.24 4.52
N ALA A 481 13.38 -16.26 5.31
CA ALA A 481 13.58 -16.27 6.76
C ALA A 481 12.93 -17.50 7.43
N GLN A 482 11.77 -17.92 6.96
CA GLN A 482 11.10 -19.12 7.47
C GLN A 482 11.86 -20.39 7.13
N SER A 483 12.35 -20.55 5.89
CA SER A 483 13.11 -21.73 5.47
C SER A 483 14.48 -21.82 6.16
N GLU A 484 15.15 -20.68 6.35
CA GLU A 484 16.41 -20.60 7.11
C GLU A 484 16.19 -20.95 8.59
N SER A 485 15.12 -20.43 9.20
CA SER A 485 14.75 -20.73 10.59
C SER A 485 14.38 -22.20 10.77
N GLU A 486 13.70 -22.81 9.81
CA GLU A 486 13.37 -24.24 9.81
C GLU A 486 14.63 -25.11 9.73
N SER A 487 15.53 -24.80 8.80
CA SER A 487 16.80 -25.49 8.65
C SER A 487 17.65 -25.38 9.92
N PHE A 488 17.72 -24.19 10.51
CA PHE A 488 18.43 -23.95 11.76
C PHE A 488 17.79 -24.70 12.94
N GLY A 489 16.46 -24.68 13.06
CA GLY A 489 15.73 -25.44 14.07
C GLY A 489 15.92 -26.95 13.94
N LYS A 490 15.97 -27.48 12.70
CA LYS A 490 16.31 -28.89 12.44
C LYS A 490 17.72 -29.23 12.95
N ARG A 491 18.72 -28.38 12.71
CA ARG A 491 20.08 -28.54 13.23
C ARG A 491 20.12 -28.54 14.76
N LEU A 492 19.44 -27.58 15.41
CA LEU A 492 19.37 -27.50 16.87
C LEU A 492 18.70 -28.72 17.50
N LEU A 493 17.57 -29.19 16.91
CA LEU A 493 16.87 -30.38 17.39
C LEU A 493 17.71 -31.66 17.18
N ALA A 494 18.34 -31.81 16.00
CA ALA A 494 19.21 -32.95 15.72
C ALA A 494 20.40 -33.00 16.71
N GLN A 495 20.98 -31.85 17.05
CA GLN A 495 22.05 -31.78 18.05
C GLN A 495 21.54 -32.17 19.45
N ALA A 496 20.38 -31.66 19.85
CA ALA A 496 19.78 -32.00 21.14
C ALA A 496 19.43 -33.51 21.24
N LEU A 497 18.97 -34.11 20.14
CA LEU A 497 18.70 -35.58 20.06
C LEU A 497 19.97 -36.39 20.17
N ARG A 498 21.09 -35.97 19.56
CA ARG A 498 22.39 -36.62 19.71
C ARG A 498 22.89 -36.60 21.16
N ALA A 499 22.68 -35.46 21.85
CA ALA A 499 23.03 -35.36 23.27
C ALA A 499 22.21 -36.30 24.16
N GLU A 500 21.01 -36.68 23.73
CA GLU A 500 20.14 -37.69 24.40
C GLU A 500 20.34 -39.12 23.87
N GLY A 501 21.35 -39.36 23.03
CA GLY A 501 21.71 -40.72 22.55
C GLY A 501 21.06 -41.13 21.23
N ILE A 502 20.34 -40.27 20.54
CA ILE A 502 19.74 -40.53 19.23
C ILE A 502 20.65 -39.98 18.13
N GLU A 503 21.43 -40.85 17.50
CA GLU A 503 22.37 -40.42 16.44
C GLU A 503 21.66 -40.07 15.13
N ARG A 504 20.56 -40.73 14.78
CA ARG A 504 19.84 -40.53 13.53
C ARG A 504 18.59 -39.66 13.79
N PHE A 505 18.47 -38.58 13.07
CA PHE A 505 17.29 -37.70 13.16
C PHE A 505 16.03 -38.46 12.70
N PRO A 506 14.97 -38.54 13.51
CA PRO A 506 13.71 -39.19 13.12
C PRO A 506 13.01 -38.37 12.02
N GLU A 507 13.03 -38.88 10.79
CA GLU A 507 12.31 -38.24 9.69
C GLU A 507 10.80 -38.50 9.83
N ASP A 508 9.99 -37.73 9.09
CA ASP A 508 8.53 -37.88 9.08
C ASP A 508 8.14 -38.95 8.05
N ASP A 509 8.50 -40.19 8.38
CA ASP A 509 8.16 -41.38 7.62
C ASP A 509 7.07 -42.21 8.34
N GLU A 510 6.59 -43.27 7.72
CA GLU A 510 5.55 -44.13 8.30
C GLU A 510 5.97 -44.71 9.68
N THR A 511 7.27 -44.80 9.93
CA THR A 511 7.83 -45.40 11.16
C THR A 511 7.73 -44.43 12.35
N HIS A 512 7.81 -43.11 12.12
CA HIS A 512 7.82 -42.09 13.19
C HIS A 512 6.63 -41.14 13.15
N ALA A 513 5.66 -41.36 12.24
CA ALA A 513 4.50 -40.50 12.07
C ALA A 513 3.71 -40.28 13.37
N THR A 514 3.52 -41.38 14.15
CA THR A 514 2.83 -41.38 15.45
C THR A 514 3.56 -40.53 16.50
N VAL A 515 4.90 -40.58 16.52
CA VAL A 515 5.74 -39.81 17.43
C VAL A 515 5.62 -38.30 17.10
N TRP A 516 5.71 -37.99 15.79
CA TRP A 516 5.54 -36.60 15.34
C TRP A 516 4.15 -36.06 15.66
N GLU A 517 3.08 -36.82 15.41
CA GLU A 517 1.72 -36.38 15.71
C GLU A 517 1.51 -36.08 17.21
N ARG A 518 2.01 -36.95 18.09
CA ARG A 518 1.94 -36.77 19.54
C ARG A 518 2.80 -35.59 20.01
N LEU A 519 3.98 -35.42 19.40
CA LEU A 519 4.87 -34.30 19.69
C LEU A 519 4.23 -32.95 19.28
N LEU A 520 3.61 -32.89 18.10
CA LEU A 520 2.91 -31.70 17.61
C LEU A 520 1.70 -31.34 18.48
N ARG A 521 0.92 -32.32 18.94
CA ARG A 521 -0.17 -32.08 19.91
C ARG A 521 0.37 -31.53 21.23
N PHE A 522 1.45 -32.06 21.75
CA PHE A 522 2.11 -31.57 22.97
C PHE A 522 2.64 -30.16 22.79
N SER A 523 3.22 -29.87 21.65
CA SER A 523 3.80 -28.56 21.36
C SER A 523 2.77 -27.53 20.92
N GLY A 524 1.54 -27.92 20.54
CA GLY A 524 0.50 -27.02 20.03
C GLY A 524 0.80 -26.45 18.64
N ASN A 525 1.73 -27.05 17.91
CA ASN A 525 2.07 -26.68 16.54
C ASN A 525 1.23 -27.46 15.54
N ARG A 526 0.92 -26.86 14.38
CA ARG A 526 0.06 -27.47 13.35
C ARG A 526 0.79 -28.51 12.51
N ASN A 527 2.07 -28.29 12.27
CA ASN A 527 2.92 -29.16 11.47
C ASN A 527 4.37 -29.11 11.95
N ARG A 528 5.20 -30.04 11.43
CA ARG A 528 6.61 -30.18 11.73
C ARG A 528 7.43 -28.93 11.39
N SER A 529 7.16 -28.31 10.23
CA SER A 529 7.84 -27.09 9.79
C SER A 529 7.66 -25.96 10.81
N GLU A 530 6.43 -25.74 11.30
CA GLU A 530 6.13 -24.73 12.31
C GLU A 530 6.88 -24.99 13.64
N LEU A 531 6.95 -26.25 14.07
CA LEU A 531 7.71 -26.62 15.27
C LEU A 531 9.22 -26.34 15.10
N LEU A 532 9.78 -26.71 13.95
CA LEU A 532 11.20 -26.47 13.65
C LEU A 532 11.51 -24.97 13.55
N VAL A 533 10.64 -24.18 12.92
CA VAL A 533 10.75 -22.71 12.91
C VAL A 533 10.70 -22.14 14.32
N ASP A 534 9.80 -22.60 15.17
CA ASP A 534 9.71 -22.16 16.57
C ASP A 534 10.96 -22.49 17.40
N ILE A 535 11.59 -23.64 17.10
CA ILE A 535 12.88 -24.00 17.69
C ILE A 535 13.98 -23.07 17.17
N GLY A 536 14.06 -22.84 15.86
CA GLY A 536 15.07 -21.98 15.22
C GLY A 536 15.00 -20.52 15.69
N LEU A 537 13.79 -20.02 15.95
CA LEU A 537 13.55 -18.69 16.50
C LEU A 537 13.69 -18.61 18.03
N GLY A 538 14.01 -19.72 18.72
CA GLY A 538 14.14 -19.76 20.17
C GLY A 538 12.85 -19.62 20.97
N LYS A 539 11.69 -19.71 20.32
CA LYS A 539 10.39 -19.76 21.02
C LYS A 539 10.25 -21.03 21.83
N ARG A 540 10.90 -22.12 21.35
CA ARG A 540 10.98 -23.41 22.03
C ARG A 540 12.42 -23.86 22.21
N ILE A 541 12.70 -24.46 23.36
CA ILE A 541 14.04 -24.93 23.70
C ILE A 541 14.22 -26.35 23.09
N ALA A 542 15.20 -26.51 22.21
CA ALA A 542 15.45 -27.76 21.47
C ALA A 542 15.63 -28.98 22.40
N THR A 543 16.33 -28.82 23.52
CA THR A 543 16.57 -29.90 24.53
C THR A 543 15.27 -30.39 25.17
N MET A 544 14.30 -29.49 25.45
CA MET A 544 12.99 -29.90 25.99
C MET A 544 12.20 -30.71 24.97
N VAL A 545 12.23 -30.29 23.71
CA VAL A 545 11.56 -30.99 22.60
C VAL A 545 12.23 -32.34 22.35
N ALA A 546 13.55 -32.41 22.36
CA ALA A 546 14.33 -33.63 22.21
C ALA A 546 14.02 -34.66 23.32
N LYS A 547 14.06 -34.26 24.61
CA LYS A 547 13.69 -35.13 25.73
C LYS A 547 12.29 -35.71 25.58
N ARG A 548 11.33 -34.88 25.18
CA ARG A 548 9.96 -35.35 24.94
C ARG A 548 9.89 -36.31 23.77
N MET A 549 10.61 -36.07 22.69
CA MET A 549 10.68 -36.96 21.54
C MET A 549 11.29 -38.33 21.89
N VAL A 550 12.39 -38.35 22.67
CA VAL A 550 13.01 -39.56 23.19
C VAL A 550 12.02 -40.38 24.03
N THR A 551 11.26 -39.71 24.91
CA THR A 551 10.23 -40.39 25.71
C THR A 551 9.16 -41.06 24.82
N LEU A 552 8.72 -40.37 23.76
CA LEU A 552 7.72 -40.87 22.83
C LEU A 552 8.26 -42.04 22.01
N LEU A 553 9.52 -41.98 21.57
CA LEU A 553 10.18 -43.08 20.86
C LEU A 553 10.34 -44.33 21.75
N ALA A 554 10.72 -44.16 23.03
CA ALA A 554 10.80 -45.25 23.99
C ALA A 554 9.42 -45.88 24.30
N GLU A 555 8.36 -45.12 24.32
CA GLU A 555 6.99 -45.60 24.46
C GLU A 555 6.55 -46.44 23.24
N GLU A 556 7.01 -46.16 22.02
CA GLU A 556 6.72 -46.93 20.80
C GLU A 556 7.50 -48.25 20.74
N THR A 557 8.77 -48.27 21.19
CA THR A 557 9.60 -49.48 21.19
C THR A 557 9.27 -50.43 22.34
N GLY A 558 8.39 -50.03 23.28
CA GLY A 558 8.01 -50.84 24.42
C GLY A 558 9.08 -50.91 25.53
N GLU A 559 10.16 -50.19 25.38
CA GLU A 559 11.17 -50.01 26.44
C GLU A 559 10.62 -49.00 27.47
N ARG A 560 10.36 -49.46 28.68
CA ARG A 560 9.98 -48.54 29.78
C ARG A 560 11.17 -47.62 30.07
N PRO A 561 10.98 -46.27 30.02
CA PRO A 561 12.03 -45.34 30.44
C PRO A 561 12.42 -45.67 31.87
N ASP A 562 13.71 -45.90 32.10
CA ASP A 562 14.23 -46.19 33.44
C ASP A 562 13.82 -45.04 34.39
N ALA A 563 13.07 -45.35 35.44
CA ALA A 563 12.61 -44.33 36.42
C ALA A 563 13.80 -43.62 37.09
N LEU A 564 15.02 -44.14 37.02
CA LEU A 564 16.27 -43.53 37.44
C LEU A 564 16.69 -42.35 36.55
N LEU A 565 16.33 -42.28 35.29
CA LEU A 565 16.61 -41.10 34.42
C LEU A 565 15.80 -39.89 34.83
N LEU A 566 14.59 -40.06 35.36
CA LEU A 566 13.75 -38.94 35.86
C LEU A 566 14.20 -38.42 37.23
N THR A 567 14.97 -39.20 38.01
CA THR A 567 15.52 -38.79 39.32
C THR A 567 16.90 -38.14 39.24
N ARG A 568 17.59 -38.24 38.10
CA ARG A 568 18.91 -37.59 37.91
C ARG A 568 18.81 -36.06 37.78
N GLU A 569 17.60 -35.51 37.60
CA GLU A 569 17.39 -34.05 37.54
C GLU A 569 17.51 -33.31 38.86
N ARG A 570 17.69 -34.01 40.04
CA ARG A 570 17.75 -33.33 41.34
C ARG A 570 19.14 -33.18 41.94
N PHE A 571 20.16 -33.84 41.43
CA PHE A 571 21.52 -33.73 41.98
C PHE A 571 22.56 -33.85 40.85
N GLY A 572 23.12 -32.74 40.42
CA GLY A 572 24.29 -32.71 39.56
C GLY A 572 24.09 -31.89 38.26
N ALA A 573 23.62 -30.70 38.40
CA ALA A 573 23.46 -29.81 37.29
C ALA A 573 24.62 -28.82 37.19
N VAL A 574 25.78 -29.16 36.71
CA VAL A 574 26.74 -28.12 36.19
C VAL A 574 27.73 -28.65 35.13
N GLU A 575 27.83 -29.96 34.88
CA GLU A 575 28.99 -30.43 34.07
C GLU A 575 28.71 -31.15 32.76
N SER A 576 27.53 -31.13 32.19
CA SER A 576 27.27 -31.82 30.88
C SER A 576 26.53 -31.02 29.83
N LEU A 577 26.76 -29.70 29.78
CA LEU A 577 26.33 -28.87 28.62
C LEU A 577 27.37 -28.81 27.49
N SER A 578 28.41 -29.64 27.49
CA SER A 578 29.58 -29.53 26.62
C SER A 578 29.61 -30.52 25.43
N GLN A 579 28.51 -31.13 25.03
CA GLN A 579 28.55 -32.05 23.88
C GLN A 579 27.58 -31.60 22.77
N GLY A 580 27.95 -30.55 22.10
CA GLY A 580 27.30 -30.13 20.84
C GLY A 580 27.57 -28.66 20.55
N VAL A 581 28.57 -28.42 19.74
CA VAL A 581 28.90 -27.07 19.28
C VAL A 581 28.11 -26.76 18.01
N VAL A 582 27.36 -25.67 17.97
CA VAL A 582 26.70 -25.17 16.74
C VAL A 582 27.73 -24.40 15.93
N VAL A 583 28.08 -24.91 14.75
CA VAL A 583 29.03 -24.24 13.87
C VAL A 583 28.30 -23.21 13.03
N LEU A 584 28.81 -21.98 13.01
CA LEU A 584 28.26 -20.83 12.27
C LEU A 584 29.17 -20.48 11.09
N ASP A 585 28.60 -20.48 9.88
CA ASP A 585 29.33 -20.14 8.65
C ASP A 585 28.97 -18.74 8.12
N GLY A 586 28.00 -18.06 8.74
CA GLY A 586 27.54 -16.75 8.33
C GLY A 586 26.41 -16.74 7.32
N SER A 587 25.91 -17.92 6.88
CA SER A 587 24.76 -18.00 5.96
C SER A 587 23.40 -17.82 6.64
N GLU A 588 23.35 -17.85 7.97
CA GLU A 588 22.13 -17.91 8.80
C GLU A 588 21.50 -16.53 9.08
N ASN A 589 21.31 -15.70 8.07
CA ASN A 589 20.92 -14.30 8.22
C ASN A 589 19.59 -14.03 8.96
N ALA A 590 18.64 -14.95 8.92
CA ALA A 590 17.32 -14.75 9.52
C ALA A 590 17.22 -15.28 10.96
N SER A 591 18.03 -16.27 11.32
CA SER A 591 17.93 -16.96 12.61
C SER A 591 19.10 -16.66 13.54
N VAL A 592 20.19 -16.07 13.03
CA VAL A 592 21.40 -15.74 13.78
C VAL A 592 21.72 -14.26 13.62
N SER A 593 21.84 -13.55 14.71
CA SER A 593 22.24 -12.14 14.76
C SER A 593 23.58 -12.00 15.51
N TYR A 594 24.49 -11.16 14.98
CA TYR A 594 25.74 -10.84 15.64
C TYR A 594 25.55 -9.57 16.47
N ALA A 595 25.76 -9.70 17.79
CA ALA A 595 25.40 -8.66 18.74
C ALA A 595 26.16 -7.35 18.51
N SER A 596 25.43 -6.25 18.33
CA SER A 596 26.00 -4.92 18.11
C SER A 596 26.83 -4.37 19.27
N CYS A 597 26.66 -4.92 20.50
CA CYS A 597 27.37 -4.51 21.68
C CYS A 597 28.84 -4.98 21.75
N CYS A 598 29.21 -6.03 20.98
CA CYS A 598 30.55 -6.58 20.96
C CYS A 598 31.05 -6.96 19.56
N ARG A 599 30.16 -7.04 18.56
CA ARG A 599 30.45 -7.26 17.13
C ARG A 599 31.50 -8.36 16.92
N PRO A 600 31.15 -9.64 17.22
CA PRO A 600 32.10 -10.73 17.12
C PRO A 600 32.45 -10.99 15.63
N VAL A 601 33.73 -11.35 15.40
CA VAL A 601 34.24 -11.74 14.07
C VAL A 601 34.86 -13.14 14.15
N PRO A 602 34.96 -13.89 13.05
CA PRO A 602 35.60 -15.20 13.01
C PRO A 602 37.00 -15.16 13.62
N GLY A 603 37.28 -16.12 14.51
CA GLY A 603 38.49 -16.15 15.33
C GLY A 603 38.33 -15.55 16.74
N ASP A 604 37.21 -14.91 17.06
CA ASP A 604 36.86 -14.57 18.44
C ASP A 604 36.23 -15.78 19.14
N ARG A 605 36.44 -15.88 20.47
CA ARG A 605 35.67 -16.83 21.29
C ARG A 605 34.25 -16.31 21.44
N ILE A 606 33.28 -17.14 21.07
CA ILE A 606 31.86 -16.73 20.97
C ILE A 606 30.98 -17.59 21.87
N VAL A 607 29.83 -17.03 22.23
CA VAL A 607 28.75 -17.69 22.95
C VAL A 607 27.40 -17.25 22.34
N GLY A 608 26.48 -18.19 22.19
CA GLY A 608 25.14 -17.92 21.63
C GLY A 608 24.11 -17.78 22.73
N TYR A 609 23.28 -16.75 22.63
CA TYR A 609 22.09 -16.54 23.46
C TYR A 609 20.83 -16.67 22.61
N LEU A 610 19.95 -17.61 22.97
CA LEU A 610 18.71 -17.88 22.24
C LEU A 610 17.59 -16.97 22.74
N GLY A 611 17.30 -15.90 22.00
CA GLY A 611 16.24 -14.94 22.30
C GLY A 611 14.84 -15.54 22.23
N ARG A 612 13.84 -14.89 22.87
CA ARG A 612 12.44 -15.35 22.85
C ARG A 612 11.75 -14.91 21.55
N GLY A 613 11.94 -15.67 20.49
CA GLY A 613 11.37 -15.35 19.16
C GLY A 613 12.27 -14.50 18.28
N GLU A 614 13.48 -14.16 18.73
CA GLU A 614 14.45 -13.33 18.01
C GLU A 614 15.62 -14.14 17.40
N GLY A 615 15.59 -15.46 17.55
CA GLY A 615 16.67 -16.33 17.09
C GLY A 615 17.87 -16.33 18.02
N LEU A 616 19.03 -16.69 17.46
CA LEU A 616 20.31 -16.79 18.17
C LEU A 616 21.09 -15.49 18.08
N ALA A 617 21.36 -14.85 19.21
CA ALA A 617 22.27 -13.69 19.30
C ALA A 617 23.67 -14.18 19.68
N VAL A 618 24.66 -13.94 18.81
CA VAL A 618 26.06 -14.34 19.03
C VAL A 618 26.82 -13.18 19.65
N HIS A 619 27.43 -13.45 20.79
CA HIS A 619 28.27 -12.50 21.52
C HIS A 619 29.71 -13.02 21.63
N MET A 620 30.66 -12.12 21.85
CA MET A 620 31.96 -12.55 22.37
C MET A 620 31.80 -13.09 23.80
N ASP A 621 32.53 -14.14 24.15
CA ASP A 621 32.51 -14.74 25.51
C ASP A 621 32.89 -13.72 26.61
N SER A 622 33.73 -12.75 26.28
CA SER A 622 34.12 -11.64 27.17
C SER A 622 33.07 -10.52 27.28
N CYS A 623 31.97 -10.57 26.54
CA CYS A 623 30.97 -9.48 26.47
C CYS A 623 30.24 -9.29 27.82
N GLN A 624 30.24 -8.05 28.33
CA GLN A 624 29.54 -7.71 29.58
C GLN A 624 28.02 -7.93 29.51
N VAL A 625 27.43 -7.72 28.36
CA VAL A 625 25.97 -7.94 28.14
C VAL A 625 25.67 -9.43 28.19
N ALA A 626 26.48 -10.26 27.52
CA ALA A 626 26.33 -11.72 27.56
C ALA A 626 26.48 -12.26 28.97
N ASN A 627 27.50 -11.77 29.73
CA ASN A 627 27.73 -12.19 31.10
C ASN A 627 26.56 -11.84 32.03
N ARG A 628 25.91 -10.67 31.86
CA ARG A 628 24.72 -10.31 32.64
C ARG A 628 23.53 -11.20 32.27
N LEU A 629 23.34 -11.53 30.99
CA LEU A 629 22.29 -12.44 30.53
C LEU A 629 22.53 -13.87 31.05
N LYS A 630 23.77 -14.34 31.09
CA LYS A 630 24.14 -15.67 31.57
C LYS A 630 23.77 -15.88 33.04
N HIS A 631 23.88 -14.83 33.86
CA HIS A 631 23.45 -14.87 35.27
C HIS A 631 21.93 -14.91 35.43
N LYS A 632 21.18 -14.42 34.46
CA LYS A 632 19.72 -14.31 34.52
C LYS A 632 18.99 -15.49 33.88
N ASP A 633 19.48 -16.00 32.75
CA ASP A 633 18.83 -16.99 31.87
C ASP A 633 19.89 -17.99 31.32
N SER A 634 20.61 -18.69 32.19
CA SER A 634 21.71 -19.59 31.78
C SER A 634 21.29 -20.71 30.84
N GLU A 635 20.02 -21.18 30.95
CA GLU A 635 19.47 -22.27 30.14
C GLU A 635 19.30 -21.93 28.65
N ARG A 636 19.37 -20.63 28.30
CA ARG A 636 19.26 -20.14 26.92
C ARG A 636 20.59 -19.94 26.23
N PHE A 637 21.67 -20.18 26.92
CA PHE A 637 23.00 -20.13 26.34
C PHE A 637 23.36 -21.45 25.69
N ILE A 638 23.84 -21.36 24.44
CA ILE A 638 24.35 -22.51 23.69
C ILE A 638 25.80 -22.28 23.30
N THR A 639 26.55 -23.37 23.23
CA THR A 639 27.94 -23.33 22.76
C THR A 639 27.92 -23.20 21.24
N VAL A 640 28.59 -22.19 20.74
CA VAL A 640 28.73 -21.89 19.31
C VAL A 640 30.18 -21.76 18.94
N ASP A 641 30.55 -22.09 17.72
CA ASP A 641 31.88 -21.90 17.17
C ASP A 641 31.83 -21.45 15.73
N TRP A 642 32.90 -20.90 15.22
CA TRP A 642 32.99 -20.47 13.84
C TRP A 642 33.31 -21.64 12.90
N SER A 643 32.79 -21.58 11.68
CA SER A 643 33.25 -22.43 10.60
C SER A 643 34.67 -22.03 10.18
N ASP A 644 35.46 -23.01 9.70
CA ASP A 644 36.80 -22.78 9.18
C ASP A 644 36.81 -21.90 7.92
N ASP A 645 35.71 -21.84 7.16
CA ASP A 645 35.59 -21.04 5.95
C ASP A 645 34.27 -20.23 5.96
N PRO A 646 34.25 -19.04 6.59
CA PRO A 646 33.05 -18.20 6.65
C PRO A 646 32.69 -17.63 5.26
N VAL A 647 31.41 -17.69 4.92
CA VAL A 647 30.91 -17.33 3.58
C VAL A 647 30.82 -15.81 3.36
N ARG A 648 30.88 -14.98 4.41
CA ARG A 648 30.70 -13.52 4.35
C ARG A 648 31.72 -12.74 5.16
N THR A 649 31.67 -11.40 5.01
CA THR A 649 32.39 -10.46 5.91
C THR A 649 31.53 -10.11 7.13
N PHE A 650 32.19 -9.73 8.22
CA PHE A 650 31.57 -9.42 9.51
C PHE A 650 31.90 -8.00 9.94
N GLU A 651 30.91 -7.32 10.50
CA GLU A 651 31.06 -5.94 10.94
C GLU A 651 31.76 -5.86 12.30
N THR A 652 32.78 -5.01 12.40
CA THR A 652 33.41 -4.68 13.66
C THR A 652 33.62 -3.18 13.79
N GLN A 653 33.80 -2.70 15.03
CA GLN A 653 33.98 -1.28 15.30
C GLN A 653 35.45 -0.99 15.68
N VAL A 654 36.02 0.02 15.01
CA VAL A 654 37.38 0.47 15.20
C VAL A 654 37.37 1.96 15.56
N VAL A 655 38.12 2.33 16.60
CA VAL A 655 38.36 3.73 16.94
C VAL A 655 39.76 4.10 16.50
N VAL A 656 39.85 5.21 15.78
CA VAL A 656 41.11 5.75 15.24
C VAL A 656 41.28 7.18 15.79
N ALA A 657 42.16 7.35 16.75
CA ALA A 657 42.56 8.67 17.25
C ALA A 657 43.52 9.30 16.24
N VAL A 658 43.18 10.46 15.71
CA VAL A 658 43.97 11.16 14.69
C VAL A 658 44.34 12.58 15.13
N SER A 659 45.48 13.07 14.67
CA SER A 659 45.79 14.49 14.78
C SER A 659 45.03 15.26 13.71
N ASN A 660 44.30 16.30 14.11
CA ASN A 660 43.48 17.09 13.19
C ASN A 660 44.32 17.79 12.12
N GLY A 661 43.92 17.68 10.88
CA GLY A 661 44.61 18.32 9.74
C GLY A 661 43.93 18.01 8.43
N THR A 662 44.24 18.82 7.42
CA THR A 662 43.67 18.66 6.08
C THR A 662 43.99 17.29 5.47
N GLY A 663 43.00 16.57 4.98
CA GLY A 663 43.15 15.29 4.30
C GLY A 663 43.36 14.07 5.21
N VAL A 664 43.24 14.21 6.55
CA VAL A 664 43.41 13.11 7.49
C VAL A 664 42.40 11.98 7.22
N LEU A 665 41.11 12.32 7.05
CA LEU A 665 40.09 11.33 6.73
C LEU A 665 40.42 10.57 5.43
N ALA A 666 40.86 11.27 4.39
CA ALA A 666 41.23 10.65 3.13
C ALA A 666 42.40 9.65 3.29
N ARG A 667 43.41 9.97 4.10
CA ARG A 667 44.52 9.04 4.41
C ARG A 667 44.08 7.82 5.18
N VAL A 668 43.19 8.00 6.19
CA VAL A 668 42.64 6.88 6.97
C VAL A 668 41.77 5.97 6.09
N THR A 669 40.88 6.54 5.27
CA THR A 669 40.04 5.75 4.36
C THR A 669 40.85 5.04 3.27
N THR A 670 41.94 5.66 2.77
CA THR A 670 42.88 5.01 1.84
C THR A 670 43.59 3.84 2.50
N ALA A 671 43.98 3.97 3.77
CA ALA A 671 44.62 2.88 4.53
C ALA A 671 43.65 1.70 4.80
N LEU A 672 42.37 1.98 5.04
CA LEU A 672 41.31 0.97 5.13
C LEU A 672 41.09 0.24 3.83
N ALA A 673 40.92 1.01 2.73
CA ALA A 673 40.75 0.45 1.39
C ALA A 673 41.99 -0.38 0.95
N GLY A 674 43.19 0.07 1.24
CA GLY A 674 44.44 -0.66 0.98
C GLY A 674 44.59 -1.95 1.79
N ALA A 675 43.81 -2.10 2.85
CA ALA A 675 43.69 -3.34 3.64
C ALA A 675 42.47 -4.21 3.20
N GLU A 676 41.80 -3.87 2.13
CA GLU A 676 40.57 -4.55 1.63
C GLU A 676 39.42 -4.58 2.66
N ALA A 677 39.36 -3.61 3.59
CA ALA A 677 38.27 -3.46 4.52
C ALA A 677 37.21 -2.50 3.97
N ASP A 678 35.97 -2.94 3.89
CA ASP A 678 34.86 -2.09 3.49
C ASP A 678 34.35 -1.24 4.66
N ILE A 679 33.98 0.03 4.37
CA ILE A 679 33.52 0.97 5.39
C ILE A 679 31.99 0.99 5.35
N VAL A 680 31.37 0.48 6.43
CA VAL A 680 29.91 0.42 6.57
C VAL A 680 29.37 1.74 7.13
N HIS A 681 30.04 2.31 8.12
CA HIS A 681 29.63 3.55 8.78
C HIS A 681 30.81 4.31 9.36
N ILE A 682 30.72 5.65 9.37
CA ILE A 682 31.69 6.54 9.99
C ILE A 682 30.97 7.49 10.92
N ASP A 683 31.44 7.60 12.16
CA ASP A 683 31.00 8.60 13.12
C ASP A 683 32.21 9.48 13.51
N MET A 684 32.04 10.78 13.32
CA MET A 684 33.04 11.79 13.61
C MET A 684 32.55 12.66 14.75
N GLY A 685 33.27 12.71 15.85
CA GLY A 685 32.99 13.64 16.95
C GLY A 685 32.98 15.11 16.44
N LEU A 686 32.02 15.90 16.91
CA LEU A 686 31.79 17.27 16.46
C LEU A 686 32.79 18.31 16.98
N ASP A 687 33.81 17.95 17.76
CA ASP A 687 34.77 18.89 18.36
C ASP A 687 35.92 19.26 17.41
N ALA A 688 35.63 20.20 16.51
CA ALA A 688 36.60 20.74 15.55
C ALA A 688 37.76 21.58 16.22
N ALA A 689 37.69 21.86 17.51
CA ALA A 689 38.64 22.70 18.22
C ALA A 689 39.77 21.92 18.94
N GLN A 690 39.75 20.59 18.95
CA GLN A 690 40.75 19.77 19.64
C GLN A 690 41.91 19.39 18.68
N ALA A 691 43.13 19.33 19.22
CA ALA A 691 44.32 18.93 18.45
C ALA A 691 44.28 17.46 17.95
N ALA A 692 43.48 16.62 18.57
CA ALA A 692 43.24 15.23 18.19
C ALA A 692 41.73 14.92 18.25
N THR A 693 41.25 14.05 17.36
CA THR A 693 39.85 13.61 17.28
C THR A 693 39.78 12.10 17.13
N ASP A 694 38.78 11.49 17.76
CA ASP A 694 38.46 10.06 17.60
C ASP A 694 37.50 9.86 16.45
N LEU A 695 37.95 9.17 15.43
CA LEU A 695 37.11 8.69 14.31
C LEU A 695 36.64 7.26 14.62
N ARG A 696 35.34 7.04 14.63
CA ARG A 696 34.76 5.71 14.84
C ARG A 696 34.28 5.14 13.52
N PHE A 697 34.88 4.04 13.13
CA PHE A 697 34.53 3.32 11.92
C PHE A 697 33.85 2.01 12.28
N VAL A 698 32.78 1.69 11.57
CA VAL A 698 32.26 0.34 11.44
C VAL A 698 32.77 -0.19 10.13
N ILE A 699 33.56 -1.24 10.18
CA ILE A 699 34.20 -1.83 8.99
C ILE A 699 33.80 -3.30 8.86
N ALA A 700 33.73 -3.80 7.65
CA ALA A 700 33.50 -5.20 7.32
C ALA A 700 34.85 -5.89 7.11
N VAL A 701 35.10 -6.97 7.88
CA VAL A 701 36.32 -7.77 7.79
C VAL A 701 35.98 -9.25 7.66
N ARG A 702 36.91 -10.06 7.10
CA ARG A 702 36.71 -11.51 6.93
C ARG A 702 36.81 -12.27 8.26
N ASP A 703 37.84 -11.94 9.01
CA ASP A 703 38.19 -12.61 10.26
C ASP A 703 39.09 -11.70 11.15
N ARG A 704 39.51 -12.22 12.29
CA ARG A 704 40.38 -11.54 13.24
C ARG A 704 41.78 -11.26 12.65
N ALA A 705 42.32 -12.16 11.83
CA ALA A 705 43.60 -11.96 11.19
C ALA A 705 43.57 -10.79 10.20
N HIS A 706 42.48 -10.67 9.42
CA HIS A 706 42.25 -9.54 8.56
C HIS A 706 42.10 -8.23 9.36
N LEU A 707 41.34 -8.23 10.46
CA LEU A 707 41.25 -7.06 11.35
C LEU A 707 42.61 -6.61 11.88
N ASP A 708 43.48 -7.54 12.26
CA ASP A 708 44.82 -7.23 12.73
C ASP A 708 45.71 -6.60 11.63
N ILE A 709 45.50 -6.97 10.37
CA ILE A 709 46.16 -6.32 9.22
C ILE A 709 45.66 -4.88 9.08
N VAL A 710 44.34 -4.69 9.13
CA VAL A 710 43.72 -3.36 9.10
C VAL A 710 44.26 -2.45 10.20
N LEU A 711 44.28 -2.90 11.44
CA LEU A 711 44.79 -2.12 12.56
C LEU A 711 46.25 -1.78 12.42
N ARG A 712 47.09 -2.70 11.92
CA ARG A 712 48.51 -2.43 11.64
C ARG A 712 48.69 -1.37 10.55
N ASN A 713 47.90 -1.41 9.48
CA ASN A 713 47.97 -0.42 8.38
C ASN A 713 47.53 0.97 8.86
N LEU A 714 46.48 1.03 9.68
CA LEU A 714 46.06 2.28 10.32
C LEU A 714 47.12 2.90 11.19
N ARG A 715 47.76 2.09 12.07
CA ARG A 715 48.84 2.55 12.96
C ARG A 715 50.11 3.02 12.23
N ARG A 716 50.30 2.60 10.97
CA ARG A 716 51.42 3.07 10.12
C ARG A 716 51.13 4.41 9.42
N THR A 717 49.88 4.87 9.45
CA THR A 717 49.49 6.15 8.82
C THR A 717 49.98 7.33 9.68
N SER A 718 50.70 8.26 9.09
CA SER A 718 51.42 9.34 9.80
C SER A 718 50.55 10.27 10.65
N SER A 719 49.25 10.31 10.43
CA SER A 719 48.26 11.12 11.15
C SER A 719 47.52 10.35 12.25
N VAL A 720 47.74 9.04 12.36
CA VAL A 720 47.08 8.18 13.35
C VAL A 720 47.89 8.08 14.59
N LEU A 721 47.31 8.46 15.72
CA LEU A 721 47.94 8.38 17.06
C LEU A 721 47.66 7.01 17.72
N ARG A 722 46.45 6.50 17.51
CA ARG A 722 46.03 5.22 18.10
C ARG A 722 44.94 4.62 17.19
N ALA A 723 45.00 3.33 16.98
CA ALA A 723 43.93 2.57 16.34
C ALA A 723 43.71 1.27 17.11
N GLU A 724 42.45 1.04 17.54
CA GLU A 724 42.07 -0.13 18.33
C GLU A 724 40.63 -0.57 18.02
N ARG A 725 40.34 -1.84 18.26
CA ARG A 725 38.98 -2.37 18.24
C ARG A 725 38.26 -1.93 19.51
N LEU A 726 37.01 -1.55 19.39
CA LEU A 726 36.11 -1.19 20.49
C LEU A 726 35.51 -2.42 21.15
#